data_48a1fce1f4ec92519cc7a682abb78066
#
_entry.id   48a1fce1f4ec92519cc7a682abb78066
#
_cell.length_a   1.000
_cell.length_b   1.000
_cell.length_c   1.000
_cell.angle_alpha   90.00
_cell.angle_beta   90.00
_cell.angle_gamma   90.00
#
_symmetry.space_group_name_H-M   'P 1'
#
loop_
_entity.id
_entity.type
_entity.pdbx_description
1 polymer ?
#
loop_
_entity_poly.entity_id
_entity_poly.type
_entity_poly.pdbx_seq_one_letter_code
_entity_poly.pdbx_strand_id
1 'polypeptide(L)'
;MRAPTHPSSTQEASMVNGRLASALSRRTLLTAGAGVGAAALAVISSRAFSDMSTTARPDGLPAARGMSATAKPDGLPAGHESSATAEHDRLPLLAPLPAGAPDRTLFTPPEQRFAGYLALLPGITNDIEDRDPASYGFMTGGWWRKPAAPYNARVQEHVYTLSWFHANQRSWNPYHRDPALAGRLDAALQHYLGLQHDDGSWPEYNPDEHSLAATGFGLGYLAKTLANLRQSKALPRRQREIEAALRNGMSWLLNPKNGIWRTPINWTNQVSAGLAGSTLALQLTPDAALHTQLAERIDFLAEHGQSRAGFFYDPTGMDINYNFEVMLPELAEIYALTSNRTVRGMARKFADWFGYNLLREPDGSGWLTYYAMSARTSVAYYDNVVPEPDRTNLASRFIPDVPALGAFFTSREDRAAARAAWAAGPGPAPAPAKQDTSPRIIAHTPYGEALPTAAEKEKAIQALPYLRLPEFAELRRDSAFNQDYLYIRRPALYFGAFFGTRPTSTVRSGPGFLWHPKAGTIVHAQKTDTGCWATVLPNGNPDGRSNLVAEYLIGDQRWQGQHLSPGSAPLVVRYRIPDSRITTKLTITRSTVVRSVQVTSAATEQIPLVLQPEDIVTFANGKPAAYGQNSSAQTDGLIIRRDDTTITVAWDRTRPATLSTSSRTYLRNARRRIHVLRIPHDGRIVVEIALS
;
A
#
# COMPACT_ATOMS: atom_id res chain seq x y z
N MET A 1 43.03 44.63 30.33
CA MET A 1 44.50 44.57 30.20
C MET A 1 44.86 43.57 29.15
N ARG A 2 45.45 44.09 28.07
CA ARG A 2 46.42 43.47 27.15
C ARG A 2 46.21 42.06 26.61
N ALA A 3 45.83 41.96 25.37
CA ALA A 3 46.49 41.09 24.37
C ALA A 3 47.96 41.63 24.17
N PRO A 4 48.84 41.00 23.43
CA PRO A 4 48.81 40.43 22.10
C PRO A 4 49.70 39.15 21.96
N THR A 5 49.95 38.46 20.87
CA THR A 5 50.27 38.75 19.46
C THR A 5 50.58 37.43 18.75
N HIS A 6 50.25 37.35 17.46
CA HIS A 6 50.85 36.49 16.43
C HIS A 6 52.32 36.79 16.16
N PRO A 7 53.16 35.95 15.51
CA PRO A 7 53.18 35.78 14.05
C PRO A 7 53.55 34.34 13.57
N SER A 8 53.13 33.90 12.44
CA SER A 8 53.47 34.09 11.00
C SER A 8 54.62 33.21 10.48
N SER A 9 54.30 32.55 9.36
CA SER A 9 55.08 32.32 8.12
C SER A 9 55.98 31.09 8.07
N THR A 10 55.92 30.29 7.11
CA THR A 10 56.16 30.23 5.66
C THR A 10 56.92 28.97 5.29
N GLN A 11 56.50 28.38 4.15
CA GLN A 11 57.34 27.75 3.10
C GLN A 11 58.09 26.48 3.44
N GLU A 12 58.26 25.49 2.59
CA GLU A 12 58.13 25.26 1.15
C GLU A 12 58.30 23.77 0.85
N ALA A 13 57.53 23.31 -0.13
CA ALA A 13 57.91 22.59 -1.34
C ALA A 13 58.74 21.28 -1.29
N SER A 14 58.28 20.39 -2.14
CA SER A 14 59.04 19.62 -3.12
C SER A 14 58.98 18.12 -3.09
N MET A 15 58.35 17.64 -4.14
CA MET A 15 58.72 16.58 -5.13
C MET A 15 58.50 15.12 -4.74
N VAL A 16 57.75 14.48 -5.49
CA VAL A 16 57.72 13.86 -6.82
C VAL A 16 57.58 12.33 -6.79
N ASN A 17 56.65 11.89 -7.60
CA ASN A 17 56.58 10.62 -8.34
C ASN A 17 56.08 9.34 -7.65
N GLY A 18 54.98 8.89 -8.18
CA GLY A 18 54.92 7.55 -8.71
C GLY A 18 53.71 6.70 -8.29
N ARG A 19 52.64 6.78 -9.00
CA ARG A 19 51.99 5.69 -9.74
C ARG A 19 50.53 5.96 -10.04
N LEU A 20 50.31 6.30 -11.27
CA LEU A 20 49.04 6.07 -11.96
C LEU A 20 48.78 4.56 -12.02
N ALA A 21 47.64 4.11 -11.50
CA ALA A 21 46.87 3.01 -12.10
C ALA A 21 45.50 2.86 -11.37
N SER A 22 44.47 2.78 -12.16
CA SER A 22 43.11 2.27 -11.86
C SER A 22 42.16 3.12 -11.00
N ALA A 23 41.62 4.17 -11.63
CA ALA A 23 40.33 4.75 -11.28
C ALA A 23 39.49 4.90 -12.56
N LEU A 24 39.21 3.81 -13.20
CA LEU A 24 38.21 3.72 -14.28
C LEU A 24 37.45 2.43 -14.04
N SER A 25 36.16 2.55 -13.93
CA SER A 25 35.16 1.48 -13.89
C SER A 25 34.31 1.42 -12.62
N ARG A 26 33.50 2.43 -12.37
CA ARG A 26 32.24 2.28 -11.62
C ARG A 26 31.11 3.19 -12.13
N ARG A 27 31.37 4.05 -13.11
CA ARG A 27 30.36 4.94 -13.70
C ARG A 27 29.70 4.44 -14.99
N THR A 28 30.23 3.44 -15.64
CA THR A 28 29.72 2.99 -16.95
C THR A 28 28.76 1.80 -16.89
N LEU A 29 28.55 1.19 -15.70
CA LEU A 29 27.61 0.07 -15.52
C LEU A 29 26.23 0.48 -14.99
N LEU A 30 26.06 1.75 -14.62
CA LEU A 30 24.77 2.27 -14.13
C LEU A 30 23.86 2.85 -15.21
N THR A 31 24.36 3.10 -16.41
CA THR A 31 23.57 3.69 -17.51
C THR A 31 22.91 2.68 -18.44
N ALA A 32 23.29 1.40 -18.39
CA ALA A 32 22.64 0.34 -19.18
C ALA A 32 21.50 -0.39 -18.45
N GLY A 33 21.35 -0.21 -17.12
CA GLY A 33 20.32 -0.86 -16.33
C GLY A 33 19.02 -0.07 -16.14
N ALA A 34 19.04 1.24 -16.39
CA ALA A 34 17.90 2.11 -16.10
C ALA A 34 16.80 2.09 -17.17
N GLY A 35 17.13 1.73 -18.41
CA GLY A 35 16.18 1.76 -19.52
C GLY A 35 15.20 0.58 -19.57
N VAL A 36 15.54 -0.55 -18.97
CA VAL A 36 14.68 -1.76 -18.94
C VAL A 36 13.84 -1.83 -17.67
N GLY A 37 14.29 -1.16 -16.61
CA GLY A 37 13.58 -1.14 -15.31
C GLY A 37 12.30 -0.30 -15.29
N ALA A 38 12.26 0.82 -16.01
CA ALA A 38 11.12 1.74 -15.97
C ALA A 38 9.86 1.22 -16.69
N ALA A 39 10.03 0.48 -17.81
CA ALA A 39 8.91 -0.12 -18.53
C ALA A 39 8.33 -1.35 -17.78
N ALA A 40 9.18 -2.09 -17.06
CA ALA A 40 8.74 -3.22 -16.24
C ALA A 40 8.06 -2.79 -14.94
N LEU A 41 8.40 -1.62 -14.39
CA LEU A 41 7.82 -1.07 -13.15
C LEU A 41 6.37 -0.61 -13.35
N ALA A 42 6.03 -0.03 -14.50
CA ALA A 42 4.65 0.36 -14.80
C ALA A 42 3.70 -0.84 -14.90
N VAL A 43 4.18 -1.97 -15.44
CA VAL A 43 3.37 -3.19 -15.66
C VAL A 43 3.10 -3.95 -14.36
N ILE A 44 3.96 -3.88 -13.35
CA ILE A 44 3.84 -4.69 -12.13
C ILE A 44 3.02 -3.99 -11.05
N SER A 45 3.06 -2.66 -10.94
CA SER A 45 2.16 -1.94 -10.02
C SER A 45 0.70 -2.06 -10.48
N SER A 46 0.48 -2.17 -11.78
CA SER A 46 -0.82 -2.36 -12.41
C SER A 46 -1.43 -3.74 -12.12
N ARG A 47 -0.63 -4.81 -12.19
CA ARG A 47 -1.12 -6.17 -11.91
C ARG A 47 -1.59 -6.35 -10.46
N ALA A 48 -0.95 -5.71 -9.49
CA ALA A 48 -1.42 -5.75 -8.10
C ALA A 48 -2.81 -5.12 -7.94
N PHE A 49 -3.20 -4.21 -8.83
CA PHE A 49 -4.49 -3.52 -8.77
C PHE A 49 -5.59 -4.21 -9.58
N SER A 50 -5.26 -4.90 -10.69
CA SER A 50 -6.23 -5.69 -11.45
C SER A 50 -6.67 -6.95 -10.69
N ASP A 51 -5.75 -7.61 -9.97
CA ASP A 51 -6.09 -8.74 -9.10
C ASP A 51 -6.96 -8.34 -7.89
N MET A 52 -6.94 -7.06 -7.51
CA MET A 52 -7.76 -6.54 -6.40
C MET A 52 -9.24 -6.36 -6.76
N SER A 53 -9.58 -6.27 -8.05
CA SER A 53 -10.97 -6.11 -8.50
C SER A 53 -11.74 -7.42 -8.60
N THR A 54 -11.06 -8.58 -8.57
CA THR A 54 -11.68 -9.88 -8.86
C THR A 54 -11.94 -10.77 -7.65
N THR A 55 -11.51 -10.40 -6.42
CA THR A 55 -11.59 -11.32 -5.26
C THR A 55 -12.22 -10.76 -3.99
N ALA A 56 -12.90 -9.64 -4.03
CA ALA A 56 -13.57 -9.10 -2.84
C ALA A 56 -15.11 -9.21 -2.92
N ARG A 57 -15.64 -10.43 -2.85
CA ARG A 57 -16.93 -10.61 -2.19
C ARG A 57 -16.70 -10.49 -0.68
N PRO A 58 -17.43 -9.68 0.06
CA PRO A 58 -17.38 -9.69 1.51
C PRO A 58 -18.08 -10.95 2.01
N ASP A 59 -17.30 -11.98 2.35
CA ASP A 59 -17.79 -13.07 3.17
C ASP A 59 -17.99 -12.53 4.59
N GLY A 60 -19.25 -12.41 5.00
CA GLY A 60 -19.58 -12.20 6.40
C GLY A 60 -20.47 -11.02 6.75
N LEU A 61 -21.63 -10.86 6.09
CA LEU A 61 -22.80 -10.28 6.74
C LEU A 61 -23.71 -11.42 7.19
N PRO A 62 -24.17 -11.48 8.44
CA PRO A 62 -25.15 -12.47 8.85
C PRO A 62 -26.44 -12.25 8.08
N ALA A 63 -26.92 -13.29 7.40
CA ALA A 63 -28.20 -13.31 6.75
C ALA A 63 -29.31 -12.98 7.74
N ALA A 64 -30.01 -11.90 7.53
CA ALA A 64 -31.29 -11.66 8.18
C ALA A 64 -32.24 -12.78 7.77
N ARG A 65 -32.70 -13.56 8.76
CA ARG A 65 -33.69 -14.62 8.58
C ARG A 65 -34.96 -14.03 7.99
N GLY A 66 -35.42 -14.66 6.93
CA GLY A 66 -36.59 -14.29 6.18
C GLY A 66 -37.87 -14.28 7.01
N MET A 67 -38.72 -13.34 6.68
CA MET A 67 -40.15 -13.47 6.81
C MET A 67 -40.74 -13.61 5.41
N SER A 68 -41.21 -14.82 5.15
CA SER A 68 -42.04 -15.13 3.99
C SER A 68 -43.38 -14.36 4.11
N ALA A 69 -43.69 -13.56 3.12
CA ALA A 69 -45.05 -13.13 2.85
C ALA A 69 -45.28 -13.11 1.36
N THR A 70 -46.01 -14.11 0.90
CA THR A 70 -46.65 -14.16 -0.41
C THR A 70 -47.70 -13.08 -0.51
N ALA A 71 -47.54 -12.12 -1.37
CA ALA A 71 -48.65 -11.33 -1.93
C ALA A 71 -48.31 -10.95 -3.36
N LYS A 72 -49.11 -11.45 -4.31
CA LYS A 72 -49.18 -10.93 -5.66
C LYS A 72 -49.75 -9.50 -5.62
N PRO A 73 -49.25 -8.55 -6.38
CA PRO A 73 -50.01 -7.37 -6.72
C PRO A 73 -50.65 -7.55 -8.10
N ASP A 74 -51.98 -7.48 -8.10
CA ASP A 74 -52.76 -7.19 -9.27
C ASP A 74 -52.70 -5.68 -9.55
N GLY A 75 -52.64 -5.35 -10.85
CA GLY A 75 -53.14 -4.07 -11.37
C GLY A 75 -52.14 -2.97 -11.59
N LEU A 76 -51.48 -2.97 -12.77
CA LEU A 76 -50.95 -1.74 -13.37
C LEU A 76 -52.09 -0.94 -14.01
N PRO A 77 -52.20 0.38 -13.77
CA PRO A 77 -53.04 1.23 -14.59
C PRO A 77 -52.36 1.49 -15.94
N ALA A 78 -53.06 1.14 -16.99
CA ALA A 78 -52.72 1.54 -18.35
C ALA A 78 -52.93 3.06 -18.53
N GLY A 79 -51.98 3.68 -19.22
CA GLY A 79 -52.25 4.93 -19.91
C GLY A 79 -51.39 6.11 -19.52
N HIS A 80 -50.22 6.19 -20.12
CA HIS A 80 -49.75 7.42 -20.73
C HIS A 80 -48.99 7.04 -22.00
N GLU A 81 -49.64 7.23 -23.13
CA GLU A 81 -48.96 7.34 -24.41
C GLU A 81 -48.01 8.51 -24.33
N SER A 82 -46.72 8.20 -24.17
CA SER A 82 -45.65 9.18 -24.28
C SER A 82 -45.21 9.23 -25.73
N SER A 83 -45.42 10.39 -26.26
CA SER A 83 -44.90 10.94 -27.50
C SER A 83 -43.48 10.46 -27.84
N ALA A 84 -43.30 10.24 -29.16
CA ALA A 84 -42.10 10.36 -29.95
C ALA A 84 -40.79 10.07 -29.23
N THR A 85 -40.20 8.94 -29.54
CA THR A 85 -38.72 8.68 -29.42
C THR A 85 -38.00 9.80 -30.15
N ALA A 86 -37.55 10.80 -29.41
CA ALA A 86 -36.54 11.72 -29.93
C ALA A 86 -35.31 10.84 -30.18
N GLU A 87 -34.94 10.61 -31.42
CA GLU A 87 -33.61 10.17 -31.79
C GLU A 87 -32.64 11.21 -31.19
N HIS A 88 -31.94 10.82 -30.15
CA HIS A 88 -30.85 11.66 -29.66
C HIS A 88 -29.80 11.71 -30.78
N ASP A 89 -29.55 12.89 -31.31
CA ASP A 89 -28.43 13.10 -32.23
C ASP A 89 -27.16 12.56 -31.57
N ARG A 90 -26.44 11.74 -32.33
CA ARG A 90 -25.15 11.16 -31.85
C ARG A 90 -24.21 12.24 -31.39
N LEU A 91 -23.57 12.02 -30.25
CA LEU A 91 -22.57 12.95 -29.75
C LEU A 91 -21.34 12.98 -30.69
N PRO A 92 -20.81 14.16 -31.02
CA PRO A 92 -19.61 14.28 -31.81
C PRO A 92 -18.47 13.45 -31.22
N LEU A 93 -17.67 12.82 -32.09
CA LEU A 93 -16.50 12.10 -31.66
C LEU A 93 -15.34 13.07 -31.36
N LEU A 94 -14.65 12.82 -30.25
CA LEU A 94 -13.42 13.53 -29.96
C LEU A 94 -12.33 13.06 -30.96
N ALA A 95 -11.68 14.01 -31.64
CA ALA A 95 -10.66 13.70 -32.62
C ALA A 95 -9.44 13.00 -31.96
N PRO A 96 -8.81 12.04 -32.65
CA PRO A 96 -7.57 11.42 -32.16
C PRO A 96 -6.44 12.43 -32.07
N LEU A 97 -5.44 12.12 -31.23
CA LEU A 97 -4.21 12.92 -31.20
C LEU A 97 -3.47 12.85 -32.55
N PRO A 98 -2.75 13.90 -32.91
CA PRO A 98 -1.84 13.88 -34.04
C PRO A 98 -0.82 12.75 -33.95
N ALA A 99 -0.32 12.28 -35.08
CA ALA A 99 0.74 11.29 -35.13
C ALA A 99 1.99 11.79 -34.37
N GLY A 100 2.57 10.94 -33.54
CA GLY A 100 3.73 11.28 -32.72
C GLY A 100 3.42 11.97 -31.38
N ALA A 101 2.17 12.37 -31.13
CA ALA A 101 1.76 12.90 -29.83
C ALA A 101 1.42 11.75 -28.83
N PRO A 102 1.57 11.97 -27.51
CA PRO A 102 2.06 13.19 -26.85
C PRO A 102 3.60 13.33 -26.90
N ASP A 103 4.06 14.50 -27.32
CA ASP A 103 5.49 14.83 -27.25
C ASP A 103 5.91 15.04 -25.78
N ARG A 104 6.83 14.18 -25.31
CA ARG A 104 7.29 14.19 -23.92
C ARG A 104 7.96 15.49 -23.49
N THR A 105 8.59 16.19 -24.42
CA THR A 105 9.36 17.41 -24.14
C THR A 105 8.48 18.62 -23.77
N LEU A 106 7.18 18.56 -24.10
CA LEU A 106 6.24 19.62 -23.82
C LEU A 106 5.70 19.59 -22.38
N PHE A 107 5.90 18.47 -21.64
CA PHE A 107 5.37 18.32 -20.30
C PHE A 107 6.37 18.81 -19.25
N THR A 108 5.93 19.72 -18.38
CA THR A 108 6.70 20.02 -17.18
C THR A 108 6.78 18.80 -16.26
N PRO A 109 7.79 18.70 -15.39
CA PRO A 109 7.95 17.54 -14.52
C PRO A 109 6.69 17.13 -13.73
N PRO A 110 5.91 18.04 -13.12
CA PRO A 110 4.66 17.66 -12.45
C PRO A 110 3.55 17.19 -13.40
N GLU A 111 3.62 17.59 -14.68
CA GLU A 111 2.58 17.30 -15.67
C GLU A 111 2.81 15.99 -16.45
N GLN A 112 3.98 15.36 -16.34
CA GLN A 112 4.34 14.14 -17.08
C GLN A 112 3.29 13.03 -16.94
N ARG A 113 2.62 12.94 -15.81
CA ARG A 113 1.55 11.99 -15.56
C ARG A 113 0.33 12.18 -16.44
N PHE A 114 0.09 13.40 -16.93
CA PHE A 114 -1.03 13.67 -17.84
C PHE A 114 -0.80 13.16 -19.25
N ALA A 115 0.45 12.94 -19.66
CA ALA A 115 0.77 12.51 -21.03
C ALA A 115 0.10 11.18 -21.39
N GLY A 116 0.13 10.19 -20.48
CA GLY A 116 -0.55 8.91 -20.68
C GLY A 116 -2.07 9.04 -20.76
N TYR A 117 -2.66 9.92 -19.94
CA TYR A 117 -4.11 10.19 -19.97
C TYR A 117 -4.52 10.95 -21.22
N LEU A 118 -3.68 11.88 -21.69
CA LEU A 118 -3.91 12.58 -22.94
C LEU A 118 -3.97 11.59 -24.12
N ALA A 119 -3.06 10.60 -24.15
CA ALA A 119 -3.06 9.56 -25.18
C ALA A 119 -4.34 8.69 -25.19
N LEU A 120 -4.96 8.52 -24.03
CA LEU A 120 -6.17 7.72 -23.86
C LEU A 120 -7.47 8.53 -23.96
N LEU A 121 -7.40 9.86 -23.88
CA LEU A 121 -8.58 10.71 -23.75
C LEU A 121 -9.60 10.50 -24.87
N PRO A 122 -9.24 10.40 -26.16
CA PRO A 122 -10.20 10.10 -27.22
C PRO A 122 -10.91 8.75 -27.01
N GLY A 123 -10.20 7.73 -26.59
CA GLY A 123 -10.77 6.41 -26.28
C GLY A 123 -11.75 6.46 -25.14
N ILE A 124 -11.36 7.05 -23.99
CA ILE A 124 -12.25 7.20 -22.81
C ILE A 124 -13.49 8.00 -23.19
N THR A 125 -13.32 9.09 -23.93
CA THR A 125 -14.40 10.01 -24.29
C THR A 125 -15.35 9.38 -25.32
N ASN A 126 -14.82 8.70 -26.33
CA ASN A 126 -15.61 8.11 -27.40
C ASN A 126 -16.28 6.79 -27.00
N ASP A 127 -15.86 6.16 -25.91
CA ASP A 127 -16.52 5.01 -25.28
C ASP A 127 -17.75 5.41 -24.42
N ILE A 128 -18.13 6.70 -24.37
CA ILE A 128 -19.36 7.14 -23.68
C ILE A 128 -20.58 6.76 -24.54
N GLU A 129 -21.51 6.03 -23.95
CA GLU A 129 -22.72 5.57 -24.61
C GLU A 129 -23.61 6.74 -25.02
N ASP A 130 -23.99 6.80 -26.30
CA ASP A 130 -24.78 7.88 -26.86
C ASP A 130 -26.00 7.38 -27.72
N ARG A 131 -26.29 6.07 -27.68
CA ARG A 131 -27.33 5.43 -28.47
C ARG A 131 -28.48 4.85 -27.64
N ASP A 132 -28.11 4.14 -26.58
CA ASP A 132 -29.09 3.49 -25.69
C ASP A 132 -29.58 4.48 -24.62
N PRO A 133 -30.85 4.88 -24.64
CA PRO A 133 -31.37 5.82 -23.63
C PRO A 133 -31.26 5.32 -22.21
N ALA A 134 -31.25 3.99 -21.98
CA ALA A 134 -31.16 3.39 -20.64
C ALA A 134 -29.75 3.53 -20.03
N SER A 135 -28.73 3.66 -20.87
CA SER A 135 -27.33 3.80 -20.44
C SER A 135 -26.68 5.05 -21.03
N TYR A 136 -27.43 5.99 -21.55
CA TYR A 136 -26.91 7.24 -22.12
C TYR A 136 -25.97 7.97 -21.13
N GLY A 137 -24.78 8.26 -21.60
CA GLY A 137 -23.73 8.90 -20.80
C GLY A 137 -22.84 7.93 -20.00
N PHE A 138 -23.13 6.62 -20.01
CA PHE A 138 -22.30 5.62 -19.34
C PHE A 138 -20.97 5.42 -20.07
N MET A 139 -19.86 5.33 -19.33
CA MET A 139 -18.53 5.05 -19.86
C MET A 139 -18.33 3.54 -20.07
N THR A 140 -18.66 3.04 -21.27
CA THR A 140 -18.75 1.60 -21.58
C THR A 140 -17.40 0.88 -21.67
N GLY A 141 -16.30 1.59 -21.88
CA GLY A 141 -15.01 1.03 -22.28
C GLY A 141 -14.31 0.14 -21.26
N GLY A 142 -14.85 -0.06 -20.08
CA GLY A 142 -14.24 -0.87 -19.02
C GLY A 142 -12.97 -0.24 -18.45
N TRP A 143 -12.91 1.09 -18.43
CA TRP A 143 -11.80 1.87 -17.92
C TRP A 143 -11.71 1.76 -16.39
N TRP A 144 -10.52 1.41 -15.94
CA TRP A 144 -10.05 1.36 -14.57
C TRP A 144 -10.92 0.57 -13.53
N ARG A 145 -12.22 0.46 -13.68
CA ARG A 145 -13.10 -0.15 -12.67
C ARG A 145 -13.98 -1.26 -13.23
N LYS A 146 -14.28 -2.24 -12.39
CA LYS A 146 -15.23 -3.32 -12.68
C LYS A 146 -16.23 -3.46 -11.50
N PRO A 147 -17.45 -3.95 -11.75
CA PRO A 147 -17.99 -4.29 -13.06
C PRO A 147 -18.18 -3.06 -13.94
N ALA A 148 -17.97 -3.20 -15.27
CA ALA A 148 -18.29 -2.16 -16.24
C ALA A 148 -19.79 -2.26 -16.58
N ALA A 149 -20.62 -1.83 -15.63
CA ALA A 149 -22.09 -1.89 -15.70
C ALA A 149 -22.67 -0.50 -15.47
N PRO A 150 -23.80 -0.14 -16.15
CA PRO A 150 -24.35 1.22 -16.11
C PRO A 150 -24.69 1.75 -14.71
N TYR A 151 -24.93 0.88 -13.76
CA TYR A 151 -25.17 1.27 -12.36
C TYR A 151 -23.88 1.56 -11.57
N ASN A 152 -22.70 1.20 -12.05
CA ASN A 152 -21.47 1.39 -11.29
C ASN A 152 -20.98 2.84 -11.37
N ALA A 153 -21.27 3.62 -10.35
CA ALA A 153 -20.88 5.03 -10.25
C ALA A 153 -19.35 5.23 -10.27
N ARG A 154 -18.56 4.23 -9.81
CA ARG A 154 -17.10 4.31 -9.81
C ARG A 154 -16.50 4.35 -11.22
N VAL A 155 -17.16 3.78 -12.21
CA VAL A 155 -16.73 3.87 -13.62
C VAL A 155 -16.78 5.31 -14.11
N GLN A 156 -17.78 6.07 -13.64
CA GLN A 156 -18.00 7.47 -14.03
C GLN A 156 -16.99 8.47 -13.41
N GLU A 157 -16.11 8.06 -12.51
CA GLU A 157 -15.12 8.94 -11.88
C GLU A 157 -14.18 9.65 -12.88
N HIS A 158 -14.09 9.13 -14.11
CA HIS A 158 -13.37 9.79 -15.21
C HIS A 158 -13.99 11.11 -15.68
N VAL A 159 -15.19 11.52 -15.21
CA VAL A 159 -15.71 12.88 -15.44
C VAL A 159 -14.69 13.93 -14.96
N TYR A 160 -13.89 13.60 -13.92
CA TYR A 160 -12.78 14.44 -13.51
C TYR A 160 -11.71 14.56 -14.61
N THR A 161 -11.30 13.44 -15.21
CA THR A 161 -10.31 13.44 -16.30
C THR A 161 -10.78 14.30 -17.46
N LEU A 162 -12.00 14.08 -17.94
CA LEU A 162 -12.58 14.86 -19.04
C LEU A 162 -12.66 16.35 -18.73
N SER A 163 -13.17 16.69 -17.53
CA SER A 163 -13.29 18.09 -17.11
C SER A 163 -11.93 18.79 -16.97
N TRP A 164 -10.91 18.07 -16.52
CA TRP A 164 -9.56 18.62 -16.40
C TRP A 164 -8.99 19.00 -17.77
N PHE A 165 -9.04 18.11 -18.75
CA PHE A 165 -8.56 18.38 -20.12
C PHE A 165 -9.38 19.48 -20.80
N HIS A 166 -10.68 19.52 -20.56
CA HIS A 166 -11.52 20.61 -21.09
C HIS A 166 -11.19 21.97 -20.47
N ALA A 167 -10.91 22.03 -19.18
CA ALA A 167 -10.73 23.30 -18.46
C ALA A 167 -9.31 23.87 -18.54
N ASN A 168 -8.28 23.05 -18.74
CA ASN A 168 -6.89 23.46 -18.56
C ASN A 168 -6.17 23.68 -19.89
N GLN A 169 -5.87 24.94 -20.18
CA GLN A 169 -5.05 25.32 -21.33
C GLN A 169 -3.59 24.95 -21.08
N ARG A 170 -3.03 24.12 -21.99
CA ARG A 170 -1.62 23.75 -22.04
C ARG A 170 -1.20 23.68 -23.51
N SER A 171 0.07 23.95 -23.81
CA SER A 171 0.60 23.87 -25.19
C SER A 171 0.45 22.47 -25.77
N TRP A 172 0.46 21.45 -24.93
CA TRP A 172 0.33 20.03 -25.31
C TRP A 172 -1.12 19.52 -25.24
N ASN A 173 -2.10 20.30 -24.80
CA ASN A 173 -3.50 19.88 -24.66
C ASN A 173 -4.37 20.45 -25.79
N PRO A 174 -4.61 19.72 -26.88
CA PRO A 174 -5.45 20.18 -27.98
C PRO A 174 -6.96 20.19 -27.62
N TYR A 175 -7.35 19.59 -26.54
CA TYR A 175 -8.76 19.40 -26.13
C TYR A 175 -9.29 20.50 -25.19
N HIS A 176 -8.47 21.55 -24.94
CA HIS A 176 -8.93 22.70 -24.17
C HIS A 176 -10.12 23.37 -24.85
N ARG A 177 -11.26 23.41 -24.14
CA ARG A 177 -12.55 23.96 -24.62
C ARG A 177 -13.09 23.27 -25.89
N ASP A 178 -12.68 22.03 -26.15
CA ASP A 178 -13.21 21.26 -27.26
C ASP A 178 -14.71 20.98 -27.08
N PRO A 179 -15.57 21.31 -28.09
CA PRO A 179 -17.03 21.15 -27.96
C PRO A 179 -17.48 19.68 -27.95
N ALA A 180 -16.78 18.76 -28.64
CA ALA A 180 -17.10 17.34 -28.59
C ALA A 180 -16.79 16.78 -27.19
N LEU A 181 -15.65 17.15 -26.59
CA LEU A 181 -15.32 16.80 -25.21
C LEU A 181 -16.36 17.35 -24.23
N ALA A 182 -16.81 18.60 -24.41
CA ALA A 182 -17.83 19.22 -23.55
C ALA A 182 -19.17 18.50 -23.63
N GLY A 183 -19.64 18.13 -24.84
CA GLY A 183 -20.90 17.40 -25.03
C GLY A 183 -20.86 16.01 -24.40
N ARG A 184 -19.78 15.26 -24.58
CA ARG A 184 -19.60 13.93 -23.98
C ARG A 184 -19.42 13.99 -22.47
N LEU A 185 -18.75 15.02 -21.93
CA LEU A 185 -18.69 15.28 -20.49
C LEU A 185 -20.07 15.60 -19.91
N ASP A 186 -20.90 16.39 -20.63
CA ASP A 186 -22.28 16.68 -20.21
C ASP A 186 -23.11 15.39 -20.08
N ALA A 187 -23.04 14.51 -21.09
CA ALA A 187 -23.71 13.21 -21.06
C ALA A 187 -23.22 12.32 -19.91
N ALA A 188 -21.88 12.23 -19.71
CA ALA A 188 -21.31 11.44 -18.63
C ALA A 188 -21.71 11.96 -17.25
N LEU A 189 -21.78 13.28 -17.07
CA LEU A 189 -22.27 13.89 -15.83
C LEU A 189 -23.75 13.63 -15.63
N GLN A 190 -24.58 13.69 -16.70
CA GLN A 190 -26.00 13.34 -16.63
C GLN A 190 -26.18 11.93 -16.06
N HIS A 191 -25.46 10.96 -16.61
CA HIS A 191 -25.53 9.58 -16.15
C HIS A 191 -25.07 9.45 -14.70
N TYR A 192 -23.89 9.99 -14.36
CA TYR A 192 -23.32 9.89 -13.02
C TYR A 192 -24.26 10.47 -11.94
N LEU A 193 -24.81 11.64 -12.17
CA LEU A 193 -25.71 12.32 -11.24
C LEU A 193 -27.05 11.57 -11.13
N GLY A 194 -27.52 10.96 -12.24
CA GLY A 194 -28.73 10.13 -12.25
C GLY A 194 -28.61 8.80 -11.47
N LEU A 195 -27.38 8.37 -11.14
CA LEU A 195 -27.17 7.18 -10.30
C LEU A 195 -27.29 7.46 -8.81
N GLN A 196 -27.38 8.73 -8.39
CA GLN A 196 -27.48 9.08 -6.97
C GLN A 196 -28.87 8.65 -6.42
N HIS A 197 -28.84 7.89 -5.33
CA HIS A 197 -30.06 7.53 -4.58
C HIS A 197 -30.66 8.72 -3.85
N ASP A 198 -31.93 8.63 -3.47
CA ASP A 198 -32.66 9.67 -2.74
C ASP A 198 -32.01 10.02 -1.39
N ASP A 199 -31.29 9.08 -0.76
CA ASP A 199 -30.55 9.33 0.46
C ASP A 199 -29.20 10.05 0.25
N GLY A 200 -28.78 10.23 -0.99
CA GLY A 200 -27.54 10.90 -1.39
C GLY A 200 -26.36 9.96 -1.66
N SER A 201 -26.49 8.66 -1.47
CA SER A 201 -25.43 7.68 -1.77
C SER A 201 -25.40 7.28 -3.26
N TRP A 202 -24.31 6.59 -3.67
CA TRP A 202 -24.15 6.02 -5.00
C TRP A 202 -23.88 4.51 -4.95
N PRO A 203 -24.34 3.74 -5.99
CA PRO A 203 -24.08 2.31 -6.11
C PRO A 203 -22.72 1.99 -6.72
N GLU A 204 -22.18 0.77 -6.46
CA GLU A 204 -20.95 0.23 -7.08
C GLU A 204 -21.16 -1.17 -7.68
N TYR A 205 -21.59 -2.14 -6.88
CA TYR A 205 -21.65 -3.56 -7.31
C TYR A 205 -23.05 -4.04 -7.70
N ASN A 206 -24.07 -3.36 -7.29
CA ASN A 206 -25.45 -3.55 -7.74
C ASN A 206 -26.24 -2.23 -7.65
N PRO A 207 -27.34 -2.09 -8.40
CA PRO A 207 -28.06 -0.82 -8.47
C PRO A 207 -28.69 -0.35 -7.14
N ASP A 208 -29.01 -1.27 -6.24
CA ASP A 208 -29.65 -0.96 -4.96
C ASP A 208 -28.61 -0.79 -3.81
N GLU A 209 -27.31 -0.83 -4.12
CA GLU A 209 -26.25 -0.70 -3.12
C GLU A 209 -26.03 0.77 -2.72
N HIS A 210 -26.05 1.05 -1.44
CA HIS A 210 -25.63 2.33 -0.86
C HIS A 210 -24.12 2.28 -0.52
N SER A 211 -23.27 2.38 -1.58
CA SER A 211 -21.83 2.12 -1.47
C SER A 211 -21.07 3.26 -0.80
N LEU A 212 -20.39 2.96 0.32
CA LEU A 212 -19.45 3.89 0.95
C LEU A 212 -18.31 4.25 -0.01
N ALA A 213 -17.81 3.29 -0.78
CA ALA A 213 -16.71 3.53 -1.72
C ALA A 213 -17.14 4.44 -2.86
N ALA A 214 -18.29 4.17 -3.51
CA ALA A 214 -18.78 4.99 -4.60
C ALA A 214 -19.12 6.41 -4.13
N THR A 215 -19.75 6.54 -2.97
CA THR A 215 -20.09 7.85 -2.40
C THR A 215 -18.84 8.59 -1.95
N GLY A 216 -17.96 7.94 -1.17
CA GLY A 216 -16.79 8.59 -0.59
C GLY A 216 -15.81 9.11 -1.65
N PHE A 217 -15.42 8.26 -2.61
CA PHE A 217 -14.52 8.69 -3.69
C PHE A 217 -15.23 9.64 -4.67
N GLY A 218 -16.53 9.40 -4.94
CA GLY A 218 -17.34 10.21 -5.83
C GLY A 218 -17.40 11.67 -5.42
N LEU A 219 -17.54 11.97 -4.12
CA LEU A 219 -17.50 13.33 -3.59
C LEU A 219 -16.24 14.08 -4.02
N GLY A 220 -15.06 13.44 -3.93
CA GLY A 220 -13.79 14.05 -4.32
C GLY A 220 -13.70 14.33 -5.82
N TYR A 221 -14.13 13.39 -6.67
CA TYR A 221 -14.08 13.59 -8.12
C TYR A 221 -15.10 14.60 -8.61
N LEU A 222 -16.33 14.59 -8.08
CA LEU A 222 -17.36 15.57 -8.42
C LEU A 222 -16.96 16.98 -7.94
N ALA A 223 -16.38 17.15 -6.74
CA ALA A 223 -15.90 18.44 -6.28
C ALA A 223 -14.79 19.01 -7.19
N LYS A 224 -13.80 18.16 -7.57
CA LYS A 224 -12.74 18.56 -8.50
C LYS A 224 -13.28 18.85 -9.90
N THR A 225 -14.28 18.12 -10.36
CA THR A 225 -14.98 18.39 -11.62
C THR A 225 -15.70 19.73 -11.56
N LEU A 226 -16.42 20.03 -10.48
CA LEU A 226 -17.06 21.33 -10.28
C LEU A 226 -16.05 22.49 -10.34
N ALA A 227 -14.89 22.34 -9.69
CA ALA A 227 -13.82 23.33 -9.75
C ALA A 227 -13.36 23.61 -11.20
N ASN A 228 -13.13 22.54 -11.98
CA ASN A 228 -12.76 22.64 -13.39
C ASN A 228 -13.85 23.32 -14.25
N LEU A 229 -15.12 22.96 -14.04
CA LEU A 229 -16.23 23.56 -14.77
C LEU A 229 -16.42 25.03 -14.43
N ARG A 230 -16.24 25.44 -13.17
CA ARG A 230 -16.26 26.84 -12.75
C ARG A 230 -15.10 27.63 -13.38
N GLN A 231 -13.88 27.08 -13.37
CA GLN A 231 -12.71 27.66 -14.00
C GLN A 231 -12.92 27.92 -15.49
N SER A 232 -13.47 26.94 -16.22
CA SER A 232 -13.73 27.07 -17.67
C SER A 232 -15.03 27.76 -18.01
N LYS A 233 -15.89 28.05 -17.02
CA LYS A 233 -17.26 28.57 -17.18
C LYS A 233 -18.13 27.69 -18.08
N ALA A 234 -17.89 26.38 -18.07
CA ALA A 234 -18.61 25.39 -18.89
C ALA A 234 -19.77 24.77 -18.12
N LEU A 235 -20.79 24.28 -18.86
CA LEU A 235 -21.89 23.47 -18.37
C LEU A 235 -22.59 24.04 -17.11
N PRO A 236 -23.11 25.27 -17.11
CA PRO A 236 -23.61 25.93 -15.89
C PRO A 236 -24.81 25.21 -15.26
N ARG A 237 -25.59 24.45 -16.03
CA ARG A 237 -26.66 23.60 -15.50
C ARG A 237 -26.04 22.45 -14.68
N ARG A 238 -25.03 21.74 -15.22
CA ARG A 238 -24.36 20.64 -14.52
C ARG A 238 -23.63 21.10 -13.27
N GLN A 239 -23.08 22.32 -13.27
CA GLN A 239 -22.50 22.89 -12.04
C GLN A 239 -23.51 22.89 -10.89
N ARG A 240 -24.75 23.38 -11.12
CA ARG A 240 -25.80 23.42 -10.09
C ARG A 240 -26.25 22.01 -9.66
N GLU A 241 -26.35 21.09 -10.62
CA GLU A 241 -26.69 19.69 -10.33
C GLU A 241 -25.61 18.99 -9.51
N ILE A 242 -24.32 19.22 -9.80
CA ILE A 242 -23.20 18.71 -8.99
C ILE A 242 -23.23 19.32 -7.59
N GLU A 243 -23.50 20.61 -7.43
CA GLU A 243 -23.61 21.25 -6.11
C GLU A 243 -24.69 20.61 -5.24
N ALA A 244 -25.85 20.32 -5.83
CA ALA A 244 -26.93 19.61 -5.14
C ALA A 244 -26.52 18.17 -4.76
N ALA A 245 -25.94 17.45 -5.71
CA ALA A 245 -25.48 16.07 -5.49
C ALA A 245 -24.38 15.97 -4.43
N LEU A 246 -23.44 16.92 -4.42
CA LEU A 246 -22.40 17.01 -3.37
C LEU A 246 -23.00 17.23 -1.99
N ARG A 247 -24.00 18.14 -1.89
CA ARG A 247 -24.68 18.39 -0.60
C ARG A 247 -25.42 17.13 -0.11
N ASN A 248 -26.14 16.44 -0.99
CA ASN A 248 -26.83 15.19 -0.63
C ASN A 248 -25.85 14.10 -0.21
N GLY A 249 -24.78 13.88 -0.99
CA GLY A 249 -23.74 12.89 -0.67
C GLY A 249 -22.99 13.19 0.64
N MET A 250 -22.69 14.46 0.92
CA MET A 250 -22.13 14.88 2.20
C MET A 250 -23.11 14.65 3.35
N SER A 251 -24.39 14.97 3.17
CA SER A 251 -25.42 14.73 4.17
C SER A 251 -25.55 13.26 4.53
N TRP A 252 -25.45 12.36 3.54
CA TRP A 252 -25.42 10.92 3.77
C TRP A 252 -24.15 10.48 4.49
N LEU A 253 -22.97 10.87 4.00
CA LEU A 253 -21.69 10.45 4.53
C LEU A 253 -21.47 10.93 5.96
N LEU A 254 -21.73 12.22 6.23
CA LEU A 254 -21.42 12.85 7.51
C LEU A 254 -22.45 12.58 8.60
N ASN A 255 -23.60 11.98 8.27
CA ASN A 255 -24.66 11.63 9.22
C ASN A 255 -24.14 10.67 10.29
N PRO A 256 -24.11 11.06 11.57
CA PRO A 256 -23.62 10.22 12.65
C PRO A 256 -24.43 8.93 12.85
N LYS A 257 -25.64 8.86 12.35
CA LYS A 257 -26.49 7.67 12.41
C LYS A 257 -26.22 6.66 11.30
N ASN A 258 -25.39 7.03 10.31
CA ASN A 258 -25.00 6.11 9.26
C ASN A 258 -24.13 4.97 9.86
N GLY A 259 -24.46 3.73 9.50
CA GLY A 259 -23.75 2.55 10.02
C GLY A 259 -22.26 2.46 9.65
N ILE A 260 -21.76 3.36 8.80
CA ILE A 260 -20.31 3.50 8.53
C ILE A 260 -19.52 4.03 9.74
N TRP A 261 -20.17 4.80 10.64
CA TRP A 261 -19.56 5.42 11.83
C TRP A 261 -19.62 4.50 13.07
N ARG A 262 -19.46 3.19 12.84
CA ARG A 262 -19.32 2.21 13.92
C ARG A 262 -17.92 2.24 14.54
N THR A 263 -17.80 1.65 15.72
CA THR A 263 -16.54 1.57 16.49
C THR A 263 -16.04 0.13 16.57
N PRO A 264 -14.84 -0.21 16.04
CA PRO A 264 -13.99 0.62 15.19
C PRO A 264 -14.54 0.79 13.76
N ILE A 265 -14.06 1.83 13.05
CA ILE A 265 -14.35 2.01 11.63
C ILE A 265 -13.55 0.97 10.84
N ASN A 266 -14.20 0.17 10.00
CA ASN A 266 -13.52 -0.91 9.25
C ASN A 266 -12.91 -0.47 7.91
N TRP A 267 -13.54 0.46 7.21
CA TRP A 267 -13.15 0.86 5.85
C TRP A 267 -12.63 2.29 5.85
N THR A 268 -11.54 2.50 6.58
CA THR A 268 -10.99 3.85 6.82
C THR A 268 -10.52 4.54 5.55
N ASN A 269 -10.03 3.78 4.56
CA ASN A 269 -9.64 4.31 3.25
C ASN A 269 -10.81 4.93 2.48
N GLN A 270 -12.01 4.37 2.58
CA GLN A 270 -13.22 4.88 1.93
C GLN A 270 -13.77 6.09 2.68
N VAL A 271 -13.74 6.02 4.01
CA VAL A 271 -14.14 7.14 4.88
C VAL A 271 -13.22 8.34 4.66
N SER A 272 -11.90 8.14 4.66
CA SER A 272 -10.94 9.24 4.46
C SER A 272 -11.10 9.92 3.09
N ALA A 273 -11.38 9.13 2.04
CA ALA A 273 -11.67 9.69 0.71
C ALA A 273 -12.91 10.58 0.71
N GLY A 274 -13.97 10.12 1.39
CA GLY A 274 -15.19 10.90 1.53
C GLY A 274 -15.00 12.20 2.32
N LEU A 275 -14.20 12.15 3.40
CA LEU A 275 -13.87 13.35 4.18
C LEU A 275 -12.99 14.33 3.38
N ALA A 276 -12.04 13.84 2.58
CA ALA A 276 -11.24 14.66 1.69
C ALA A 276 -12.11 15.34 0.61
N GLY A 277 -13.00 14.56 -0.02
CA GLY A 277 -13.97 15.10 -0.98
C GLY A 277 -14.91 16.12 -0.36
N SER A 278 -15.42 15.87 0.84
CA SER A 278 -16.26 16.80 1.59
C SER A 278 -15.52 18.10 1.95
N THR A 279 -14.24 18.00 2.32
CA THR A 279 -13.40 19.18 2.62
C THR A 279 -13.31 20.10 1.41
N LEU A 280 -13.04 19.57 0.23
CA LEU A 280 -12.99 20.37 -1.00
C LEU A 280 -14.38 20.88 -1.40
N ALA A 281 -15.40 20.05 -1.32
CA ALA A 281 -16.77 20.43 -1.64
C ALA A 281 -17.26 21.63 -0.82
N LEU A 282 -16.95 21.65 0.49
CA LEU A 282 -17.32 22.75 1.38
C LEU A 282 -16.52 24.05 1.14
N GLN A 283 -15.32 23.96 0.54
CA GLN A 283 -14.62 25.16 0.06
C GLN A 283 -15.29 25.76 -1.17
N LEU A 284 -15.88 24.93 -2.02
CA LEU A 284 -16.58 25.35 -3.23
C LEU A 284 -18.03 25.78 -2.95
N THR A 285 -18.69 25.07 -2.05
CA THR A 285 -20.11 25.25 -1.69
C THR A 285 -20.26 25.29 -0.17
N PRO A 286 -19.98 26.44 0.48
CA PRO A 286 -19.98 26.55 1.93
C PRO A 286 -21.34 26.21 2.56
N ASP A 287 -21.32 25.38 3.61
CA ASP A 287 -22.48 25.05 4.45
C ASP A 287 -21.98 24.87 5.90
N ALA A 288 -22.46 25.71 6.79
CA ALA A 288 -21.96 25.77 8.18
C ALA A 288 -22.29 24.49 8.99
N ALA A 289 -23.46 23.90 8.74
CA ALA A 289 -23.86 22.67 9.45
C ALA A 289 -23.01 21.48 9.00
N LEU A 290 -22.82 21.29 7.71
CA LEU A 290 -21.98 20.23 7.15
C LEU A 290 -20.50 20.44 7.51
N HIS A 291 -20.05 21.70 7.61
CA HIS A 291 -18.67 22.00 8.05
C HIS A 291 -18.44 21.54 9.50
N THR A 292 -19.40 21.80 10.39
CA THR A 292 -19.33 21.30 11.78
C THR A 292 -19.30 19.78 11.83
N GLN A 293 -20.21 19.13 11.10
CA GLN A 293 -20.24 17.67 11.02
C GLN A 293 -18.93 17.09 10.45
N LEU A 294 -18.36 17.72 9.42
CA LEU A 294 -17.08 17.28 8.86
C LEU A 294 -15.97 17.27 9.93
N ALA A 295 -15.86 18.35 10.72
CA ALA A 295 -14.87 18.43 11.78
C ALA A 295 -15.05 17.30 12.82
N GLU A 296 -16.28 17.08 13.26
CA GLU A 296 -16.61 15.98 14.19
C GLU A 296 -16.27 14.60 13.60
N ARG A 297 -16.50 14.40 12.29
CA ARG A 297 -16.21 13.11 11.64
C ARG A 297 -14.71 12.88 11.44
N ILE A 298 -13.93 13.93 11.22
CA ILE A 298 -12.46 13.84 11.21
C ILE A 298 -11.93 13.42 12.58
N ASP A 299 -12.43 14.00 13.67
CA ASP A 299 -12.01 13.63 15.01
C ASP A 299 -12.46 12.20 15.36
N PHE A 300 -13.68 11.80 14.96
CA PHE A 300 -14.16 10.43 15.11
C PHE A 300 -13.30 9.42 14.33
N LEU A 301 -12.88 9.75 13.11
CA LEU A 301 -11.95 8.89 12.34
C LEU A 301 -10.60 8.75 13.05
N ALA A 302 -10.07 9.80 13.65
CA ALA A 302 -8.81 9.75 14.38
C ALA A 302 -8.90 8.87 15.64
N GLU A 303 -10.03 8.88 16.32
CA GLU A 303 -10.24 8.09 17.54
C GLU A 303 -10.58 6.63 17.24
N HIS A 304 -11.43 6.37 16.24
CA HIS A 304 -12.03 5.05 16.01
C HIS A 304 -11.63 4.38 14.69
N GLY A 305 -10.95 5.08 13.78
CA GLY A 305 -10.42 4.55 12.53
C GLY A 305 -8.94 4.19 12.59
N GLN A 306 -8.22 4.68 13.59
CA GLN A 306 -6.80 4.40 13.77
C GLN A 306 -6.56 3.57 15.03
N SER A 307 -5.95 2.39 14.86
CA SER A 307 -5.54 1.52 15.96
C SER A 307 -4.63 2.25 16.96
N ARG A 308 -4.67 1.85 18.22
CA ARG A 308 -3.67 2.28 19.21
C ARG A 308 -2.27 1.84 18.86
N ALA A 309 -2.11 0.75 18.09
CA ALA A 309 -0.84 0.32 17.55
C ALA A 309 -0.25 1.30 16.53
N GLY A 310 -1.09 2.06 15.81
CA GLY A 310 -0.68 3.12 14.88
C GLY A 310 -1.22 3.00 13.46
N PHE A 311 -1.65 1.83 13.01
CA PHE A 311 -2.21 1.60 11.68
C PHE A 311 -3.68 2.03 11.57
N PHE A 312 -4.19 2.12 10.33
CA PHE A 312 -5.60 2.35 10.05
C PHE A 312 -6.30 1.03 9.72
N TYR A 313 -7.53 0.84 10.20
CA TYR A 313 -8.27 -0.40 9.98
C TYR A 313 -8.71 -0.55 8.52
N ASP A 314 -8.42 -1.75 7.92
CA ASP A 314 -8.83 -2.10 6.57
C ASP A 314 -8.93 -3.64 6.35
N PRO A 315 -10.03 -4.31 6.64
CA PRO A 315 -11.15 -3.84 7.47
C PRO A 315 -10.89 -3.95 8.98
N THR A 316 -10.22 -4.98 9.47
CA THR A 316 -10.05 -5.26 10.90
C THR A 316 -8.57 -5.35 11.31
N GLY A 317 -7.68 -4.89 10.46
CA GLY A 317 -6.24 -4.87 10.65
C GLY A 317 -5.55 -3.98 9.64
N MET A 318 -4.23 -4.03 9.62
CA MET A 318 -3.40 -3.28 8.69
C MET A 318 -3.50 -3.86 7.27
N ASP A 319 -3.63 -2.99 6.27
CA ASP A 319 -3.33 -3.32 4.87
C ASP A 319 -2.46 -2.23 4.27
N ILE A 320 -1.23 -2.58 3.89
CA ILE A 320 -0.22 -1.60 3.49
C ILE A 320 -0.63 -0.76 2.28
N ASN A 321 -1.26 -1.37 1.26
CA ASN A 321 -1.69 -0.63 0.08
C ASN A 321 -2.79 0.37 0.43
N TYR A 322 -3.76 -0.04 1.24
CA TYR A 322 -4.86 0.85 1.63
C TYR A 322 -4.43 1.89 2.64
N ASN A 323 -3.53 1.57 3.56
CA ASN A 323 -3.05 2.52 4.55
C ASN A 323 -2.08 3.54 3.94
N PHE A 324 -1.05 3.07 3.22
CA PHE A 324 0.01 3.93 2.71
C PHE A 324 -0.33 4.55 1.35
N GLU A 325 -0.91 3.76 0.41
CA GLU A 325 -1.12 4.21 -0.96
C GLU A 325 -2.49 4.88 -1.18
N VAL A 326 -3.46 4.67 -0.30
CA VAL A 326 -4.80 5.24 -0.44
C VAL A 326 -5.12 6.19 0.69
N MET A 327 -5.21 5.70 1.93
CA MET A 327 -5.67 6.51 3.06
C MET A 327 -4.74 7.68 3.37
N LEU A 328 -3.43 7.45 3.44
CA LEU A 328 -2.49 8.51 3.77
C LEU A 328 -2.51 9.67 2.76
N PRO A 329 -2.58 9.44 1.42
CA PRO A 329 -2.82 10.49 0.45
C PRO A 329 -4.15 11.25 0.62
N GLU A 330 -5.24 10.57 0.93
CA GLU A 330 -6.54 11.24 1.17
C GLU A 330 -6.49 12.13 2.41
N LEU A 331 -5.84 11.66 3.49
CA LEU A 331 -5.58 12.50 4.67
C LEU A 331 -4.67 13.70 4.33
N ALA A 332 -3.69 13.49 3.45
CA ALA A 332 -2.82 14.58 3.00
C ALA A 332 -3.55 15.62 2.15
N GLU A 333 -4.61 15.24 1.44
CA GLU A 333 -5.49 16.19 0.74
C GLU A 333 -6.21 17.09 1.76
N ILE A 334 -6.81 16.52 2.81
CA ILE A 334 -7.42 17.29 3.90
C ILE A 334 -6.37 18.23 4.53
N TYR A 335 -5.17 17.71 4.80
CA TYR A 335 -4.09 18.48 5.40
C TYR A 335 -3.61 19.62 4.50
N ALA A 336 -3.47 19.40 3.20
CA ALA A 336 -3.07 20.42 2.22
C ALA A 336 -4.11 21.55 2.11
N LEU A 337 -5.40 21.22 2.27
CA LEU A 337 -6.50 22.20 2.19
C LEU A 337 -6.72 22.99 3.49
N THR A 338 -6.42 22.40 4.65
CA THR A 338 -6.89 22.93 5.95
C THR A 338 -5.80 23.07 7.01
N SER A 339 -4.63 22.47 6.83
CA SER A 339 -3.58 22.35 7.86
C SER A 339 -4.09 21.68 9.17
N ASN A 340 -5.08 20.79 9.08
CA ASN A 340 -5.76 20.18 10.22
C ASN A 340 -4.78 19.42 11.13
N ARG A 341 -4.77 19.75 12.43
CA ARG A 341 -3.83 19.18 13.41
C ARG A 341 -4.14 17.73 13.76
N THR A 342 -5.42 17.34 13.81
CA THR A 342 -5.86 15.97 14.07
C THR A 342 -5.32 15.03 12.97
N VAL A 343 -5.50 15.43 11.71
CA VAL A 343 -5.02 14.69 10.53
C VAL A 343 -3.50 14.54 10.54
N ARG A 344 -2.76 15.61 10.88
CA ARG A 344 -1.30 15.55 11.05
C ARG A 344 -0.90 14.58 12.17
N GLY A 345 -1.64 14.58 13.28
CA GLY A 345 -1.46 13.65 14.39
C GLY A 345 -1.61 12.19 13.96
N MET A 346 -2.63 11.90 13.14
CA MET A 346 -2.86 10.58 12.54
C MET A 346 -1.66 10.15 11.67
N ALA A 347 -1.18 11.03 10.80
CA ALA A 347 -0.01 10.74 9.94
C ALA A 347 1.26 10.45 10.76
N ARG A 348 1.49 11.20 11.86
CA ARG A 348 2.63 10.97 12.76
C ARG A 348 2.54 9.61 13.44
N LYS A 349 1.38 9.25 13.97
CA LYS A 349 1.14 7.97 14.63
C LYS A 349 1.31 6.79 13.66
N PHE A 350 0.86 6.97 12.40
CA PHE A 350 1.08 6.00 11.34
C PHE A 350 2.57 5.87 10.98
N ALA A 351 3.29 6.97 10.83
CA ALA A 351 4.72 6.96 10.50
C ALA A 351 5.54 6.23 11.59
N ASP A 352 5.21 6.44 12.85
CA ASP A 352 5.84 5.74 13.97
C ASP A 352 5.58 4.22 13.91
N TRP A 353 4.34 3.79 13.66
CA TRP A 353 4.00 2.39 13.43
C TRP A 353 4.76 1.81 12.23
N PHE A 354 4.75 2.53 11.12
CA PHE A 354 5.32 2.06 9.85
C PHE A 354 6.83 1.84 9.93
N GLY A 355 7.52 2.64 10.75
CA GLY A 355 8.96 2.54 11.01
C GLY A 355 9.42 1.23 11.63
N TYR A 356 8.55 0.48 12.31
CA TYR A 356 8.86 -0.86 12.83
C TYR A 356 8.67 -1.96 11.78
N ASN A 357 7.88 -1.71 10.77
CA ASN A 357 7.35 -2.75 9.89
C ASN A 357 7.99 -2.78 8.51
N LEU A 358 8.60 -1.70 8.07
CA LEU A 358 9.25 -1.62 6.78
C LEU A 358 10.77 -1.74 6.96
N LEU A 359 11.30 -2.91 6.60
CA LEU A 359 12.71 -3.27 6.77
C LEU A 359 13.51 -2.88 5.54
N ARG A 360 14.59 -2.14 5.72
CA ARG A 360 15.54 -1.86 4.63
C ARG A 360 16.58 -2.96 4.54
N GLU A 361 16.80 -3.48 3.34
CA GLU A 361 17.92 -4.36 3.10
C GLU A 361 19.24 -3.56 3.14
N PRO A 362 20.29 -4.06 3.84
CA PRO A 362 21.54 -3.32 4.06
C PRO A 362 22.30 -3.00 2.76
N ASP A 363 22.14 -3.83 1.74
CA ASP A 363 22.72 -3.65 0.40
C ASP A 363 21.98 -2.59 -0.45
N GLY A 364 20.96 -1.96 0.10
CA GLY A 364 20.16 -0.96 -0.60
C GLY A 364 19.23 -1.53 -1.68
N SER A 365 19.07 -2.85 -1.76
CA SER A 365 18.22 -3.50 -2.79
C SER A 365 16.73 -3.24 -2.62
N GLY A 366 16.29 -2.74 -1.45
CA GLY A 366 14.91 -2.31 -1.25
C GLY A 366 14.38 -2.49 0.16
N TRP A 367 13.05 -2.50 0.26
CA TRP A 367 12.30 -2.56 1.51
C TRP A 367 11.40 -3.78 1.55
N LEU A 368 11.28 -4.36 2.73
CA LEU A 368 10.52 -5.56 2.98
C LEU A 368 9.38 -5.32 3.95
N THR A 369 8.23 -5.92 3.66
CA THR A 369 7.11 -6.02 4.61
C THR A 369 6.81 -7.49 4.90
N TYR A 370 6.36 -7.83 6.10
CA TYR A 370 5.92 -9.18 6.41
C TYR A 370 4.38 -9.30 6.32
N TYR A 371 3.89 -10.53 6.31
CA TYR A 371 2.48 -10.85 5.99
C TYR A 371 1.42 -10.17 6.89
N ALA A 372 1.77 -9.84 8.14
CA ALA A 372 0.85 -9.14 9.03
C ALA A 372 0.59 -7.67 8.64
N MET A 373 1.41 -7.14 7.72
CA MET A 373 1.24 -5.81 7.11
C MET A 373 0.24 -5.78 5.96
N SER A 374 -0.40 -6.91 5.64
CA SER A 374 -1.23 -7.02 4.45
C SER A 374 -2.42 -7.93 4.73
N ALA A 375 -3.51 -7.37 5.23
CA ALA A 375 -4.73 -8.12 5.49
C ALA A 375 -5.32 -8.74 4.20
N ARG A 376 -5.30 -8.02 3.09
CA ARG A 376 -5.87 -8.42 1.79
C ARG A 376 -4.83 -8.55 0.69
N THR A 377 -3.94 -7.59 0.56
CA THR A 377 -2.94 -7.57 -0.51
C THR A 377 -1.80 -8.55 -0.26
N SER A 378 -1.04 -8.86 -1.29
CA SER A 378 0.09 -9.80 -1.23
C SER A 378 1.45 -9.11 -1.33
N VAL A 379 1.48 -7.79 -1.27
CA VAL A 379 2.73 -7.04 -1.39
C VAL A 379 3.59 -7.30 -0.16
N ALA A 380 4.79 -7.80 -0.39
CA ALA A 380 5.75 -8.10 0.64
C ALA A 380 7.04 -7.28 0.48
N TYR A 381 7.21 -6.59 -0.63
CA TYR A 381 8.46 -5.96 -0.99
C TYR A 381 8.28 -4.70 -1.85
N TYR A 382 9.11 -3.71 -1.59
CA TYR A 382 9.22 -2.48 -2.36
C TYR A 382 10.68 -2.26 -2.76
N ASP A 383 10.93 -1.77 -3.97
CA ASP A 383 12.24 -1.26 -4.41
C ASP A 383 12.62 -0.03 -3.55
N ASN A 384 13.71 0.66 -3.88
CA ASN A 384 14.19 1.83 -3.13
C ASN A 384 13.18 2.96 -2.94
N VAL A 385 12.05 2.90 -3.62
CA VAL A 385 10.92 3.80 -3.48
C VAL A 385 9.69 2.99 -3.16
N VAL A 386 8.91 3.47 -2.23
CA VAL A 386 7.56 2.94 -2.02
C VAL A 386 6.75 3.23 -3.27
N PRO A 387 5.83 2.34 -3.66
CA PRO A 387 5.34 2.30 -5.03
C PRO A 387 4.99 3.66 -5.59
N GLU A 388 5.71 3.97 -6.61
CA GLU A 388 5.32 4.91 -7.63
C GLU A 388 4.25 4.24 -8.49
N PRO A 389 3.37 4.93 -8.97
CA PRO A 389 3.43 6.34 -9.28
C PRO A 389 2.56 7.16 -8.34
N ASP A 390 2.96 8.33 -8.08
CA ASP A 390 2.16 9.53 -8.00
C ASP A 390 0.94 9.59 -7.09
N ARG A 391 0.17 8.54 -6.90
CA ARG A 391 -0.97 8.56 -5.98
C ARG A 391 -0.56 8.60 -4.51
N THR A 392 0.66 8.10 -4.21
CA THR A 392 1.23 8.21 -2.86
C THR A 392 1.91 9.54 -2.62
N ASN A 393 2.35 10.24 -3.66
CA ASN A 393 3.15 11.45 -3.55
C ASN A 393 2.47 12.57 -2.78
N LEU A 394 1.15 12.67 -2.84
CA LEU A 394 0.43 13.66 -2.06
C LEU A 394 0.73 13.51 -0.55
N ALA A 395 0.91 12.28 -0.06
CA ALA A 395 1.27 12.01 1.32
C ALA A 395 2.64 12.60 1.73
N SER A 396 3.52 12.92 0.78
CA SER A 396 4.76 13.65 1.04
C SER A 396 4.52 15.03 1.65
N ARG A 397 3.33 15.61 1.47
CA ARG A 397 2.93 16.89 2.09
C ARG A 397 3.00 16.88 3.61
N PHE A 398 2.99 15.70 4.22
CA PHE A 398 3.23 15.57 5.65
C PHE A 398 4.69 15.64 6.07
N ILE A 399 5.67 15.41 5.17
CA ILE A 399 7.09 15.25 5.52
C ILE A 399 7.65 16.46 6.28
N PRO A 400 7.35 17.73 5.94
CA PRO A 400 7.84 18.88 6.70
C PRO A 400 7.47 18.84 8.19
N ASP A 401 6.28 18.31 8.53
CA ASP A 401 5.77 18.19 9.90
C ASP A 401 5.93 16.78 10.52
N VAL A 402 6.19 15.78 9.69
CA VAL A 402 6.37 14.36 10.05
C VAL A 402 7.58 13.81 9.30
N PRO A 403 8.81 14.24 9.62
CA PRO A 403 10.03 13.89 8.89
C PRO A 403 10.29 12.40 8.76
N ALA A 404 9.80 11.58 9.71
CA ALA A 404 9.92 10.11 9.68
C ALA A 404 9.33 9.48 8.39
N LEU A 405 8.31 10.10 7.79
CA LEU A 405 7.75 9.65 6.51
C LEU A 405 8.76 9.78 5.37
N GLY A 406 9.72 10.70 5.46
CA GLY A 406 10.76 10.89 4.43
C GLY A 406 11.57 9.64 4.12
N ALA A 407 11.69 8.72 5.08
CA ALA A 407 12.34 7.42 4.86
C ALA A 407 11.70 6.59 3.74
N PHE A 408 10.40 6.73 3.54
CA PHE A 408 9.58 5.84 2.70
C PHE A 408 9.24 6.43 1.33
N PHE A 409 9.64 7.66 1.07
CA PHE A 409 9.43 8.32 -0.22
C PHE A 409 10.71 8.39 -1.04
N THR A 410 10.57 8.54 -2.36
CA THR A 410 11.72 8.85 -3.22
C THR A 410 12.33 10.20 -2.81
N SER A 411 13.63 10.37 -3.02
CA SER A 411 14.24 11.68 -2.85
C SER A 411 13.85 12.63 -3.97
N ARG A 412 13.99 13.92 -3.72
CA ARG A 412 13.77 14.97 -4.73
C ARG A 412 14.70 14.81 -5.92
N GLU A 413 15.94 14.42 -5.66
CA GLU A 413 16.98 14.21 -6.66
C GLU A 413 16.66 12.97 -7.52
N ASP A 414 16.29 11.83 -6.90
CA ASP A 414 15.90 10.61 -7.63
C ASP A 414 14.65 10.85 -8.47
N ARG A 415 13.70 11.61 -7.93
CA ARG A 415 12.50 12.01 -8.65
C ARG A 415 12.82 12.88 -9.87
N ALA A 416 13.71 13.86 -9.71
CA ALA A 416 14.13 14.72 -10.80
C ALA A 416 14.85 13.92 -11.89
N ALA A 417 15.74 12.99 -11.49
CA ALA A 417 16.44 12.10 -12.42
C ALA A 417 15.46 11.19 -13.19
N ALA A 418 14.47 10.59 -12.50
CA ALA A 418 13.46 9.76 -13.16
C ALA A 418 12.60 10.56 -14.15
N ARG A 419 12.22 11.79 -13.81
CA ARG A 419 11.46 12.68 -14.68
C ARG A 419 12.27 13.13 -15.90
N ALA A 420 13.56 13.43 -15.71
CA ALA A 420 14.46 13.75 -16.81
C ALA A 420 14.64 12.56 -17.77
N ALA A 421 14.83 11.35 -17.22
CA ALA A 421 14.92 10.12 -18.02
C ALA A 421 13.62 9.86 -18.79
N TRP A 422 12.47 10.09 -18.17
CA TRP A 422 11.18 9.99 -18.84
C TRP A 422 11.07 10.98 -20.02
N ALA A 423 11.42 12.24 -19.81
CA ALA A 423 11.38 13.27 -20.87
C ALA A 423 12.33 12.97 -22.03
N ALA A 424 13.50 12.38 -21.75
CA ALA A 424 14.48 11.97 -22.76
C ALA A 424 14.13 10.64 -23.45
N GLY A 425 13.05 9.98 -23.07
CA GLY A 425 12.64 8.70 -23.65
C GLY A 425 12.26 8.82 -25.13
N PRO A 426 12.45 7.74 -25.93
CA PRO A 426 12.15 7.76 -27.36
C PRO A 426 10.64 7.78 -27.62
N GLY A 427 10.25 8.48 -28.69
CA GLY A 427 8.88 8.51 -29.19
C GLY A 427 7.86 9.14 -28.26
N PRO A 428 6.57 9.03 -28.59
CA PRO A 428 5.49 9.60 -27.78
C PRO A 428 5.40 8.94 -26.39
N ALA A 429 4.78 9.63 -25.43
CA ALA A 429 4.54 9.07 -24.11
C ALA A 429 3.64 7.82 -24.21
N PRO A 430 3.99 6.71 -23.53
CA PRO A 430 3.20 5.50 -23.58
C PRO A 430 1.86 5.71 -22.87
N ALA A 431 0.79 5.17 -23.47
CA ALA A 431 -0.51 5.09 -22.81
C ALA A 431 -0.50 3.97 -21.75
N PRO A 432 -1.08 4.17 -20.57
CA PRO A 432 -1.28 3.10 -19.62
C PRO A 432 -2.32 2.09 -20.14
N ALA A 433 -2.33 0.88 -19.60
CA ALA A 433 -3.38 -0.07 -19.90
C ALA A 433 -4.74 0.40 -19.32
N LYS A 434 -5.86 0.01 -19.95
CA LYS A 434 -7.21 0.47 -19.55
C LYS A 434 -7.49 0.33 -18.05
N GLN A 435 -7.12 -0.81 -17.46
CA GLN A 435 -7.33 -1.08 -16.03
C GLN A 435 -6.47 -0.21 -15.10
N ASP A 436 -5.43 0.43 -15.63
CA ASP A 436 -4.45 1.19 -14.85
C ASP A 436 -4.69 2.71 -14.92
N THR A 437 -5.85 3.10 -15.41
CA THR A 437 -6.20 4.50 -15.66
C THR A 437 -6.91 5.19 -14.49
N SER A 438 -6.68 4.78 -13.25
CA SER A 438 -7.33 5.42 -12.10
C SER A 438 -7.23 6.96 -12.16
N PRO A 439 -8.35 7.70 -12.14
CA PRO A 439 -8.32 9.16 -12.19
C PRO A 439 -7.63 9.78 -10.99
N ARG A 440 -7.41 9.03 -9.89
CA ARG A 440 -6.66 9.48 -8.70
C ARG A 440 -5.24 9.91 -9.05
N ILE A 441 -4.60 9.25 -10.02
CA ILE A 441 -3.21 9.55 -10.41
C ILE A 441 -3.06 11.02 -10.81
N ILE A 442 -4.01 11.58 -11.54
CA ILE A 442 -3.99 12.99 -11.95
C ILE A 442 -4.72 13.91 -10.97
N ALA A 443 -5.66 13.38 -10.20
CA ALA A 443 -6.50 14.17 -9.28
C ALA A 443 -5.72 14.79 -8.13
N HIS A 444 -4.57 14.22 -7.75
CA HIS A 444 -3.72 14.74 -6.69
C HIS A 444 -2.65 15.74 -7.18
N THR A 445 -2.45 15.86 -8.49
CA THR A 445 -1.42 16.74 -9.08
C THR A 445 -1.51 18.20 -8.63
N PRO A 446 -2.70 18.82 -8.52
CA PRO A 446 -2.81 20.22 -8.13
C PRO A 446 -2.27 20.55 -6.74
N TYR A 447 -2.20 19.56 -5.84
CA TYR A 447 -1.72 19.77 -4.46
C TYR A 447 -0.19 19.78 -4.34
N GLY A 448 0.53 19.40 -5.38
CA GLY A 448 1.99 19.32 -5.38
C GLY A 448 2.53 18.21 -4.46
N GLU A 449 3.83 18.19 -4.31
CA GLU A 449 4.57 17.22 -3.48
C GLU A 449 5.60 17.96 -2.61
N ALA A 450 6.00 17.35 -1.49
CA ALA A 450 7.03 17.85 -0.58
C ALA A 450 8.04 16.73 -0.28
N LEU A 451 8.67 16.23 -1.34
CA LEU A 451 9.64 15.13 -1.22
C LEU A 451 10.89 15.57 -0.45
N PRO A 452 11.51 14.66 0.33
CA PRO A 452 12.75 14.94 1.03
C PRO A 452 13.92 15.07 0.04
N THR A 453 14.95 15.80 0.40
CA THR A 453 16.27 15.66 -0.24
C THR A 453 16.85 14.28 0.05
N ALA A 454 17.86 13.86 -0.70
CA ALA A 454 18.57 12.59 -0.45
C ALA A 454 19.15 12.55 0.99
N ALA A 455 19.67 13.67 1.47
CA ALA A 455 20.20 13.79 2.83
C ALA A 455 19.12 13.68 3.92
N GLU A 456 17.96 14.36 3.72
CA GLU A 456 16.82 14.27 4.63
C GLU A 456 16.23 12.86 4.65
N LYS A 457 16.13 12.20 3.48
CA LYS A 457 15.71 10.81 3.37
C LYS A 457 16.64 9.88 4.16
N GLU A 458 17.95 9.98 3.95
CA GLU A 458 18.92 9.14 4.66
C GLU A 458 18.85 9.38 6.17
N LYS A 459 18.75 10.65 6.60
CA LYS A 459 18.54 10.98 8.01
C LYS A 459 17.28 10.33 8.59
N ALA A 460 16.19 10.35 7.84
CA ALA A 460 14.93 9.70 8.25
C ALA A 460 15.07 8.17 8.31
N ILE A 461 15.81 7.56 7.37
CA ILE A 461 16.13 6.13 7.38
C ILE A 461 16.93 5.76 8.62
N GLN A 462 18.00 6.50 8.93
CA GLN A 462 18.85 6.25 10.12
C GLN A 462 18.08 6.46 11.43
N ALA A 463 16.99 7.21 11.40
CA ALA A 463 16.13 7.41 12.57
C ALA A 463 15.13 6.27 12.80
N LEU A 464 14.99 5.30 11.88
CA LEU A 464 14.11 4.15 12.06
C LEU A 464 14.49 3.35 13.33
N PRO A 465 13.52 2.88 14.12
CA PRO A 465 13.79 2.29 15.43
C PRO A 465 14.86 1.20 15.41
N TYR A 466 14.79 0.26 14.49
CA TYR A 466 15.69 -0.89 14.41
C TYR A 466 17.07 -0.57 13.84
N LEU A 467 17.27 0.58 13.20
CA LEU A 467 18.58 1.09 12.76
C LEU A 467 19.21 1.97 13.84
N ARG A 468 18.41 2.82 14.48
CA ARG A 468 18.87 3.77 15.49
C ARG A 468 19.25 3.12 16.83
N LEU A 469 18.44 2.15 17.26
CA LEU A 469 18.57 1.53 18.58
C LEU A 469 19.12 0.10 18.44
N PRO A 470 20.26 -0.23 19.08
CA PRO A 470 20.84 -1.58 19.01
C PRO A 470 20.04 -2.61 19.82
N GLU A 471 19.28 -2.18 20.82
CA GLU A 471 18.47 -3.06 21.66
C GLU A 471 17.15 -2.38 22.04
N PHE A 472 16.05 -3.08 21.81
CA PHE A 472 14.72 -2.77 22.35
C PHE A 472 13.79 -4.00 22.25
N ALA A 473 12.70 -3.96 22.99
CA ALA A 473 11.50 -4.74 22.72
C ALA A 473 10.29 -3.81 22.74
N GLU A 474 9.42 -3.97 21.78
CA GLU A 474 8.22 -3.18 21.60
C GLU A 474 7.04 -4.12 21.34
N LEU A 475 5.98 -3.94 22.12
CA LEU A 475 4.73 -4.68 21.96
C LEU A 475 3.60 -3.69 21.69
N ARG A 476 3.17 -3.66 20.41
CA ARG A 476 2.08 -2.79 19.97
C ARG A 476 0.78 -3.58 19.92
N ARG A 477 -0.17 -3.17 20.73
CA ARG A 477 -1.46 -3.86 20.89
C ARG A 477 -2.58 -3.09 20.25
N ASP A 478 -3.40 -3.83 19.51
CA ASP A 478 -4.73 -3.42 19.13
C ASP A 478 -5.76 -4.18 19.98
N SER A 479 -6.32 -3.50 20.99
CA SER A 479 -7.30 -4.10 21.88
C SER A 479 -8.68 -4.27 21.26
N ALA A 480 -8.99 -3.52 20.20
CA ALA A 480 -10.29 -3.57 19.53
C ALA A 480 -10.49 -4.92 18.81
N PHE A 481 -9.44 -5.46 18.23
CA PHE A 481 -9.46 -6.74 17.53
C PHE A 481 -8.54 -7.80 18.17
N ASN A 482 -8.03 -7.55 19.37
CA ASN A 482 -7.16 -8.47 20.10
C ASN A 482 -5.95 -8.92 19.23
N GLN A 483 -5.15 -7.96 18.78
CA GLN A 483 -3.99 -8.17 17.93
C GLN A 483 -2.73 -7.66 18.61
N ASP A 484 -1.68 -8.49 18.63
CA ASP A 484 -0.38 -8.19 19.21
C ASP A 484 0.69 -8.19 18.12
N TYR A 485 1.41 -7.08 17.98
CA TYR A 485 2.54 -6.90 17.09
C TYR A 485 3.80 -6.73 17.93
N LEU A 486 4.67 -7.74 17.88
CA LEU A 486 5.90 -7.82 18.67
C LEU A 486 7.10 -7.48 17.81
N TYR A 487 7.97 -6.60 18.30
CA TYR A 487 9.24 -6.23 17.67
C TYR A 487 10.38 -6.30 18.69
N ILE A 488 11.45 -7.00 18.36
CA ILE A 488 12.60 -7.20 19.25
C ILE A 488 13.86 -6.91 18.48
N ARG A 489 14.62 -5.92 18.92
CA ARG A 489 15.93 -5.60 18.42
C ARG A 489 16.99 -6.03 19.44
N ARG A 490 17.98 -6.78 18.96
CA ARG A 490 19.19 -7.18 19.68
C ARG A 490 20.41 -6.85 18.81
N PRO A 491 21.64 -6.80 19.34
CA PRO A 491 22.81 -6.41 18.54
C PRO A 491 22.93 -7.15 17.20
N ALA A 492 22.72 -8.45 17.18
CA ALA A 492 22.85 -9.27 15.98
C ALA A 492 21.53 -9.51 15.22
N LEU A 493 20.38 -9.14 15.77
CA LEU A 493 19.09 -9.47 15.12
C LEU A 493 17.99 -8.44 15.34
N TYR A 494 17.08 -8.38 14.37
CA TYR A 494 15.76 -7.76 14.51
C TYR A 494 14.70 -8.79 14.15
N PHE A 495 13.78 -9.03 15.07
CA PHE A 495 12.75 -10.05 14.97
C PHE A 495 11.38 -9.40 15.09
N GLY A 496 10.42 -9.85 14.28
CA GLY A 496 9.03 -9.44 14.37
C GLY A 496 8.06 -10.63 14.33
N ALA A 497 6.97 -10.49 15.06
CA ALA A 497 5.91 -11.51 15.13
C ALA A 497 4.52 -10.88 15.28
N PHE A 498 3.50 -11.63 14.89
CA PHE A 498 2.10 -11.26 15.03
C PHE A 498 1.33 -12.36 15.74
N PHE A 499 0.57 -11.98 16.77
CA PHE A 499 -0.28 -12.90 17.54
C PHE A 499 -1.69 -12.32 17.72
N GLY A 500 -2.62 -13.15 18.18
CA GLY A 500 -4.00 -12.78 18.40
C GLY A 500 -4.93 -13.04 17.23
N THR A 501 -5.97 -12.26 17.09
CA THR A 501 -7.00 -12.43 16.06
C THR A 501 -6.51 -11.96 14.70
N ARG A 502 -6.52 -12.86 13.73
CA ARG A 502 -6.16 -12.54 12.36
C ARG A 502 -7.22 -11.64 11.71
N PRO A 503 -6.81 -10.55 11.05
CA PRO A 503 -7.76 -9.64 10.40
C PRO A 503 -8.53 -10.29 9.25
N THR A 504 -7.95 -11.28 8.58
CA THR A 504 -8.59 -12.08 7.53
C THR A 504 -8.06 -13.52 7.55
N SER A 505 -8.75 -14.43 6.88
CA SER A 505 -8.30 -15.81 6.69
C SER A 505 -6.98 -15.94 5.93
N THR A 506 -6.58 -14.92 5.17
CA THR A 506 -5.33 -14.91 4.41
C THR A 506 -4.11 -14.55 5.26
N VAL A 507 -4.26 -13.82 6.35
CA VAL A 507 -3.14 -13.51 7.27
C VAL A 507 -2.77 -14.74 8.10
N ARG A 508 -1.49 -14.89 8.41
CA ARG A 508 -0.97 -15.94 9.29
C ARG A 508 -0.45 -15.33 10.59
N SER A 509 -0.71 -15.99 11.73
CA SER A 509 -0.14 -15.63 13.03
C SER A 509 1.21 -16.33 13.24
N GLY A 510 2.00 -15.83 14.18
CA GLY A 510 3.28 -16.40 14.58
C GLY A 510 4.49 -15.55 14.19
N PRO A 511 5.70 -16.16 14.15
CA PRO A 511 6.93 -15.47 13.76
C PRO A 511 6.85 -14.93 12.35
N GLY A 512 7.23 -13.65 12.16
CA GLY A 512 7.09 -12.95 10.89
C GLY A 512 8.38 -12.83 10.11
N PHE A 513 9.43 -12.34 10.75
CA PHE A 513 10.71 -12.14 10.11
C PHE A 513 11.88 -12.23 11.10
N LEU A 514 13.04 -12.51 10.57
CA LEU A 514 14.34 -12.37 11.22
C LEU A 514 15.30 -11.62 10.28
N TRP A 515 15.88 -10.53 10.74
CA TRP A 515 16.76 -9.64 9.98
C TRP A 515 18.06 -9.42 10.74
N HIS A 516 19.18 -9.34 10.02
CA HIS A 516 20.51 -9.06 10.56
C HIS A 516 21.07 -7.75 10.00
N PRO A 517 21.77 -6.90 10.80
CA PRO A 517 22.17 -5.56 10.35
C PRO A 517 23.14 -5.53 9.16
N LYS A 518 23.91 -6.60 8.93
CA LYS A 518 24.81 -6.74 7.78
C LYS A 518 24.24 -7.66 6.70
N ALA A 519 23.75 -8.83 7.09
CA ALA A 519 23.26 -9.84 6.14
C ALA A 519 21.84 -9.58 5.62
N GLY A 520 21.10 -8.64 6.20
CA GLY A 520 19.73 -8.37 5.82
C GLY A 520 18.75 -9.45 6.28
N THR A 521 17.70 -9.66 5.51
CA THR A 521 16.64 -10.61 5.89
C THR A 521 17.11 -12.04 5.78
N ILE A 522 16.94 -12.79 6.88
CA ILE A 522 17.27 -14.21 7.02
C ILE A 522 16.03 -15.08 6.91
N VAL A 523 14.94 -14.71 7.62
CA VAL A 523 13.65 -15.39 7.56
C VAL A 523 12.59 -14.37 7.19
N HIS A 524 11.73 -14.75 6.26
CA HIS A 524 10.57 -13.96 5.88
C HIS A 524 9.34 -14.84 5.69
N ALA A 525 8.45 -14.78 6.65
CA ALA A 525 7.19 -15.51 6.58
C ALA A 525 6.23 -14.85 5.59
N GLN A 526 5.58 -15.68 4.79
CA GLN A 526 4.54 -15.29 3.84
C GLN A 526 3.16 -15.72 4.34
N LYS A 527 2.11 -15.14 3.76
CA LYS A 527 0.73 -15.48 4.10
C LYS A 527 0.18 -16.76 3.44
N THR A 528 1.04 -17.60 2.92
CA THR A 528 0.66 -18.91 2.37
C THR A 528 0.98 -20.02 3.35
N ASP A 529 0.23 -21.11 3.30
CA ASP A 529 0.47 -22.27 4.17
C ASP A 529 1.84 -22.92 3.92
N THR A 530 2.35 -22.79 2.70
CA THR A 530 3.64 -23.33 2.30
C THR A 530 4.82 -22.39 2.52
N GLY A 531 4.58 -21.14 2.92
CA GLY A 531 5.62 -20.10 3.06
C GLY A 531 5.58 -19.36 4.39
N CYS A 532 4.70 -19.67 5.34
CA CYS A 532 4.72 -19.11 6.69
C CYS A 532 5.77 -19.81 7.57
N TRP A 533 6.26 -19.14 8.59
CA TRP A 533 7.11 -19.74 9.62
C TRP A 533 6.20 -20.40 10.68
N ALA A 534 6.12 -21.71 10.67
CA ALA A 534 5.05 -22.41 11.37
C ALA A 534 5.39 -23.88 11.61
N THR A 535 4.61 -24.53 12.49
CA THR A 535 4.51 -25.98 12.57
C THR A 535 3.33 -26.46 11.71
N VAL A 536 3.62 -27.27 10.70
CA VAL A 536 2.61 -27.88 9.83
C VAL A 536 2.13 -29.17 10.45
N LEU A 537 0.83 -29.26 10.71
CA LEU A 537 0.15 -30.39 11.34
C LEU A 537 -0.10 -31.54 10.34
N PRO A 538 -0.48 -32.74 10.78
CA PRO A 538 -0.73 -33.89 9.88
C PRO A 538 -1.80 -33.64 8.81
N ASN A 539 -2.75 -32.76 9.08
CA ASN A 539 -3.78 -32.37 8.12
C ASN A 539 -3.28 -31.34 7.08
N GLY A 540 -1.98 -31.05 7.06
CA GLY A 540 -1.36 -30.07 6.15
C GLY A 540 -1.52 -28.61 6.53
N ASN A 541 -2.22 -28.28 7.60
CA ASN A 541 -2.44 -26.92 8.04
C ASN A 541 -1.30 -26.42 8.95
N PRO A 542 -0.70 -25.25 8.69
CA PRO A 542 0.22 -24.62 9.63
C PRO A 542 -0.52 -24.07 10.85
N ASP A 543 0.12 -24.09 12.03
CA ASP A 543 -0.40 -23.50 13.27
C ASP A 543 -0.78 -22.02 13.10
N GLY A 544 -0.06 -21.29 12.26
CA GLY A 544 -0.33 -19.90 11.92
C GLY A 544 -1.65 -19.63 11.18
N ARG A 545 -2.38 -20.66 10.74
CA ARG A 545 -3.78 -20.52 10.27
C ARG A 545 -4.77 -20.24 11.39
N SER A 546 -4.37 -20.45 12.64
CA SER A 546 -5.19 -20.21 13.82
C SER A 546 -4.90 -18.84 14.43
N ASN A 547 -5.80 -18.34 15.27
CA ASN A 547 -5.56 -17.21 16.13
C ASN A 547 -4.66 -17.69 17.28
N LEU A 548 -3.39 -17.33 17.27
CA LEU A 548 -2.44 -17.77 18.28
C LEU A 548 -2.50 -16.86 19.50
N VAL A 549 -2.76 -17.44 20.68
CA VAL A 549 -2.71 -16.71 21.94
C VAL A 549 -1.28 -16.74 22.48
N ALA A 550 -0.73 -15.57 22.77
CA ALA A 550 0.64 -15.42 23.24
C ALA A 550 0.74 -14.84 24.65
N GLU A 551 1.78 -15.28 25.37
CA GLU A 551 2.24 -14.77 26.65
C GLU A 551 3.70 -14.38 26.50
N TYR A 552 4.07 -13.23 27.05
CA TYR A 552 5.40 -12.65 26.94
C TYR A 552 6.08 -12.62 28.33
N LEU A 553 7.33 -13.07 28.43
CA LEU A 553 8.08 -13.13 29.66
C LEU A 553 9.51 -12.62 29.47
N ILE A 554 10.06 -11.99 30.51
CA ILE A 554 11.47 -11.67 30.67
C ILE A 554 11.96 -12.40 31.90
N GLY A 555 12.86 -13.37 31.72
CA GLY A 555 13.07 -14.35 32.76
C GLY A 555 11.77 -15.09 33.06
N ASP A 556 11.36 -15.11 34.33
CA ASP A 556 10.09 -15.72 34.78
C ASP A 556 8.96 -14.72 34.99
N GLN A 557 9.20 -13.42 34.71
CA GLN A 557 8.22 -12.37 34.93
C GLN A 557 7.42 -12.07 33.66
N ARG A 558 6.10 -11.92 33.78
CA ARG A 558 5.24 -11.45 32.67
C ARG A 558 5.68 -10.06 32.24
N TRP A 559 5.88 -9.92 30.92
CA TRP A 559 6.14 -8.64 30.30
C TRP A 559 4.90 -8.19 29.49
N GLN A 560 4.52 -6.93 29.67
CA GLN A 560 3.32 -6.36 29.03
C GLN A 560 3.66 -5.18 28.10
N GLY A 561 4.90 -5.08 27.64
CA GLY A 561 5.32 -4.01 26.75
C GLY A 561 6.04 -2.84 27.46
N GLN A 562 6.43 -2.99 28.73
CA GLN A 562 7.23 -1.99 29.42
C GLN A 562 8.60 -1.85 28.74
N HIS A 563 9.18 -0.66 28.84
CA HIS A 563 10.53 -0.43 28.31
C HIS A 563 11.55 -1.42 28.91
N LEU A 564 12.38 -2.00 28.04
CA LEU A 564 13.45 -2.90 28.45
C LEU A 564 14.78 -2.17 28.44
N SER A 565 15.54 -2.32 29.53
CA SER A 565 16.92 -1.85 29.60
C SER A 565 17.82 -2.70 28.69
N PRO A 566 18.88 -2.10 28.08
CA PRO A 566 19.92 -2.85 27.39
C PRO A 566 20.51 -3.96 28.27
N GLY A 567 20.77 -5.14 27.69
CA GLY A 567 21.29 -6.28 28.44
C GLY A 567 20.26 -7.08 29.23
N SER A 568 18.97 -6.78 29.09
CA SER A 568 17.89 -7.56 29.69
C SER A 568 18.01 -9.05 29.40
N ALA A 569 17.46 -9.88 30.30
CA ALA A 569 17.31 -11.31 30.09
C ALA A 569 16.62 -11.62 28.75
N PRO A 570 16.80 -12.84 28.21
CA PRO A 570 16.11 -13.26 27.00
C PRO A 570 14.61 -13.01 27.08
N LEU A 571 14.02 -12.49 26.00
CA LEU A 571 12.58 -12.44 25.89
C LEU A 571 12.06 -13.81 25.47
N VAL A 572 11.06 -14.30 26.21
CA VAL A 572 10.38 -15.56 25.94
C VAL A 572 8.96 -15.26 25.54
N VAL A 573 8.53 -15.85 24.41
CA VAL A 573 7.13 -15.85 23.97
C VAL A 573 6.62 -17.29 24.04
N ARG A 574 5.63 -17.52 24.85
CA ARG A 574 4.88 -18.79 24.85
C ARG A 574 3.59 -18.56 24.10
N TYR A 575 3.32 -19.38 23.09
CA TYR A 575 2.06 -19.26 22.37
C TYR A 575 1.45 -20.63 22.06
N ARG A 576 0.16 -20.62 21.84
CA ARG A 576 -0.62 -21.81 21.58
C ARG A 576 -1.83 -21.53 20.69
N ILE A 577 -2.32 -22.56 20.04
CA ILE A 577 -3.66 -22.53 19.45
C ILE A 577 -4.65 -22.74 20.63
N PRO A 578 -5.69 -21.87 20.80
CA PRO A 578 -6.76 -22.13 21.76
C PRO A 578 -7.34 -23.54 21.60
N ASP A 579 -7.64 -24.19 22.71
CA ASP A 579 -8.27 -25.52 22.75
C ASP A 579 -7.50 -26.65 22.04
N SER A 580 -6.21 -26.45 21.78
CA SER A 580 -5.33 -27.48 21.22
C SER A 580 -4.18 -27.80 22.18
N ARG A 581 -3.55 -28.99 21.96
CA ARG A 581 -2.37 -29.42 22.72
C ARG A 581 -1.06 -28.99 22.08
N ILE A 582 -1.10 -27.95 21.23
CA ILE A 582 0.10 -27.41 20.59
C ILE A 582 0.59 -26.25 21.44
N THR A 583 1.83 -26.36 21.89
CA THR A 583 2.52 -25.29 22.59
C THR A 583 3.85 -24.99 21.94
N THR A 584 4.14 -23.70 21.78
CA THR A 584 5.41 -23.24 21.25
C THR A 584 6.02 -22.23 22.19
N LYS A 585 7.32 -22.36 22.42
CA LYS A 585 8.14 -21.42 23.17
C LYS A 585 9.19 -20.83 22.22
N LEU A 586 9.19 -19.52 22.06
CA LEU A 586 10.27 -18.76 21.42
C LEU A 586 11.13 -18.14 22.51
N THR A 587 12.46 -18.27 22.38
CA THR A 587 13.43 -17.59 23.25
C THR A 587 14.33 -16.74 22.37
N ILE A 588 14.31 -15.43 22.56
CA ILE A 588 15.08 -14.48 21.78
C ILE A 588 16.20 -13.92 22.66
N THR A 589 17.45 -14.24 22.30
CA THR A 589 18.67 -13.79 22.98
C THR A 589 19.34 -12.65 22.22
N ARG A 590 20.62 -12.38 22.48
CA ARG A 590 21.38 -11.33 21.80
C ARG A 590 21.67 -11.65 20.32
N SER A 591 21.80 -12.94 19.99
CA SER A 591 22.17 -13.42 18.65
C SER A 591 21.45 -14.68 18.21
N THR A 592 20.50 -15.19 19.00
CA THR A 592 19.77 -16.43 18.66
C THR A 592 18.26 -16.27 18.79
N VAL A 593 17.55 -17.04 17.97
CA VAL A 593 16.13 -17.31 18.12
C VAL A 593 15.95 -18.83 18.26
N VAL A 594 15.50 -19.26 19.43
CA VAL A 594 15.24 -20.69 19.70
C VAL A 594 13.73 -20.91 19.72
N ARG A 595 13.26 -21.83 18.90
CA ARG A 595 11.85 -22.25 18.83
C ARG A 595 11.73 -23.70 19.30
N SER A 596 11.08 -23.90 20.45
CA SER A 596 10.74 -25.20 21.01
C SER A 596 9.28 -25.49 20.79
N VAL A 597 8.98 -26.58 20.12
CA VAL A 597 7.59 -26.98 19.75
C VAL A 597 7.26 -28.29 20.41
N GLN A 598 6.04 -28.40 20.94
CA GLN A 598 5.46 -29.62 21.44
C GLN A 598 4.04 -29.77 20.89
N VAL A 599 3.81 -30.86 20.20
CA VAL A 599 2.52 -31.28 19.65
C VAL A 599 2.26 -32.75 20.02
N THR A 600 1.01 -33.19 19.92
CA THR A 600 0.64 -34.59 20.31
C THR A 600 0.75 -35.59 19.19
N SER A 601 1.14 -35.19 18.01
CA SER A 601 1.24 -36.01 16.79
C SER A 601 2.48 -35.66 16.00
N ALA A 602 2.81 -36.47 15.01
CA ALA A 602 3.83 -36.13 14.03
C ALA A 602 3.50 -34.79 13.36
N ALA A 603 4.51 -33.97 13.09
CA ALA A 603 4.36 -32.67 12.46
C ALA A 603 5.62 -32.30 11.66
N THR A 604 5.61 -31.16 11.02
CA THR A 604 6.77 -30.66 10.27
C THR A 604 7.05 -29.20 10.65
N GLU A 605 8.25 -28.92 11.12
CA GLU A 605 8.70 -27.56 11.29
C GLU A 605 9.00 -26.95 9.93
N GLN A 606 8.51 -25.74 9.67
CA GLN A 606 8.63 -25.04 8.41
C GLN A 606 9.22 -23.64 8.62
N ILE A 607 10.36 -23.35 7.97
CA ILE A 607 11.08 -22.09 8.09
C ILE A 607 11.36 -21.51 6.70
N PRO A 608 10.78 -20.36 6.35
CA PRO A 608 11.01 -19.70 5.08
C PRO A 608 12.29 -18.85 5.11
N LEU A 609 13.41 -19.45 4.75
CA LEU A 609 14.72 -18.82 4.67
C LEU A 609 14.84 -17.95 3.40
N VAL A 610 15.42 -16.79 3.52
CA VAL A 610 15.77 -15.93 2.38
C VAL A 610 17.22 -16.19 2.00
N LEU A 611 17.43 -16.71 0.80
CA LEU A 611 18.76 -16.96 0.23
C LEU A 611 19.03 -16.04 -0.95
N GLN A 612 20.32 -15.78 -1.20
CA GLN A 612 20.82 -15.04 -2.36
C GLN A 612 21.82 -15.90 -3.14
N PRO A 613 22.11 -15.60 -4.41
CA PRO A 613 22.99 -16.43 -5.24
C PRO A 613 24.40 -16.64 -4.70
N GLU A 614 24.88 -15.64 -3.96
CA GLU A 614 26.24 -15.61 -3.38
C GLU A 614 26.36 -16.40 -2.06
N ASP A 615 25.23 -16.83 -1.46
CA ASP A 615 25.23 -17.60 -0.23
C ASP A 615 25.88 -18.97 -0.40
N ILE A 616 26.80 -19.34 0.48
CA ILE A 616 27.30 -20.69 0.59
C ILE A 616 26.43 -21.44 1.60
N VAL A 617 25.63 -22.39 1.09
CA VAL A 617 24.68 -23.14 1.90
C VAL A 617 25.13 -24.59 2.02
N THR A 618 25.25 -25.11 3.25
CA THR A 618 25.70 -26.48 3.52
C THR A 618 24.89 -27.07 4.67
N PHE A 619 24.40 -28.29 4.51
CA PHE A 619 23.86 -29.05 5.63
C PHE A 619 24.98 -29.39 6.64
N ALA A 620 24.67 -29.55 7.92
CA ALA A 620 25.69 -29.80 8.97
C ALA A 620 26.48 -31.09 8.74
N ASN A 621 25.93 -32.05 7.99
CA ASN A 621 26.65 -33.26 7.58
C ASN A 621 27.62 -33.03 6.40
N GLY A 622 27.85 -31.79 5.97
CA GLY A 622 28.77 -31.44 4.88
C GLY A 622 28.16 -31.46 3.48
N LYS A 623 26.91 -31.91 3.32
CA LYS A 623 26.24 -31.94 2.00
C LYS A 623 25.90 -30.51 1.56
N PRO A 624 26.34 -30.06 0.35
CA PRO A 624 25.99 -28.73 -0.16
C PRO A 624 24.53 -28.65 -0.54
N ALA A 625 23.95 -27.45 -0.39
CA ALA A 625 22.64 -27.08 -0.89
C ALA A 625 22.80 -25.85 -1.81
N ALA A 626 22.23 -25.91 -3.01
CA ALA A 626 22.42 -24.85 -3.99
C ALA A 626 21.24 -23.87 -3.99
N TYR A 627 21.55 -22.59 -4.12
CA TYR A 627 20.57 -21.55 -4.37
C TYR A 627 19.71 -21.90 -5.59
N GLY A 628 18.40 -21.72 -5.46
CA GLY A 628 17.45 -21.97 -6.55
C GLY A 628 17.17 -23.44 -6.83
N GLN A 629 17.68 -24.38 -6.04
CA GLN A 629 17.48 -25.82 -6.19
C GLN A 629 16.86 -26.45 -4.95
N ASN A 630 16.17 -27.58 -5.14
CA ASN A 630 15.70 -28.40 -4.05
C ASN A 630 16.82 -29.31 -3.56
N SER A 631 16.99 -29.41 -2.26
CA SER A 631 18.01 -30.23 -1.62
C SER A 631 17.44 -30.94 -0.41
N SER A 632 17.99 -32.12 -0.06
CA SER A 632 17.59 -32.87 1.13
C SER A 632 18.80 -33.55 1.78
N ALA A 633 18.77 -33.74 3.09
CA ALA A 633 19.79 -34.45 3.83
C ALA A 633 19.24 -35.08 5.11
N GLN A 634 19.90 -36.15 5.61
CA GLN A 634 19.79 -36.57 7.00
C GLN A 634 20.82 -35.78 7.82
N THR A 635 20.34 -34.87 8.67
CA THR A 635 21.22 -33.86 9.31
C THR A 635 20.54 -33.30 10.57
N ASP A 636 21.29 -32.59 11.37
CA ASP A 636 20.85 -31.81 12.53
C ASP A 636 21.02 -30.30 12.36
N GLY A 637 21.35 -29.85 11.13
CA GLY A 637 21.50 -28.42 10.89
C GLY A 637 21.72 -28.03 9.43
N LEU A 638 21.64 -26.71 9.20
CA LEU A 638 21.94 -26.02 7.96
C LEU A 638 22.78 -24.80 8.28
N ILE A 639 23.86 -24.58 7.54
CA ILE A 639 24.78 -23.44 7.68
C ILE A 639 24.69 -22.59 6.42
N ILE A 640 24.48 -21.29 6.58
CA ILE A 640 24.46 -20.32 5.48
C ILE A 640 25.56 -19.30 5.78
N ARG A 641 26.53 -19.17 4.88
CA ARG A 641 27.54 -18.12 4.94
C ARG A 641 27.19 -17.03 3.91
N ARG A 642 26.98 -15.83 4.43
CA ARG A 642 26.65 -14.64 3.64
C ARG A 642 27.61 -13.52 4.00
N ASP A 643 28.49 -13.18 3.09
CA ASP A 643 29.59 -12.28 3.34
C ASP A 643 30.36 -12.69 4.65
N ASP A 644 30.51 -11.77 5.61
CA ASP A 644 31.16 -12.03 6.90
C ASP A 644 30.20 -12.61 7.96
N THR A 645 28.97 -12.95 7.60
CA THR A 645 27.96 -13.43 8.55
C THR A 645 27.72 -14.93 8.37
N THR A 646 27.79 -15.67 9.46
CA THR A 646 27.38 -17.08 9.51
C THR A 646 26.01 -17.19 10.16
N ILE A 647 25.08 -17.84 9.48
CA ILE A 647 23.73 -18.15 9.94
C ILE A 647 23.67 -19.65 10.13
N THR A 648 23.49 -20.10 11.36
CA THR A 648 23.35 -21.53 11.68
C THR A 648 21.92 -21.82 12.07
N VAL A 649 21.27 -22.75 11.37
CA VAL A 649 19.98 -23.30 11.75
C VAL A 649 20.20 -24.72 12.24
N ALA A 650 20.15 -24.95 13.55
CA ALA A 650 20.40 -26.23 14.18
C ALA A 650 19.11 -26.79 14.82
N TRP A 651 19.00 -28.11 14.89
CA TRP A 651 17.91 -28.78 15.61
C TRP A 651 18.39 -29.94 16.44
N ASP A 652 17.54 -30.38 17.35
CA ASP A 652 17.84 -31.21 18.52
C ASP A 652 18.46 -32.58 18.21
N ARG A 653 18.34 -33.14 17.01
CA ARG A 653 18.91 -34.43 16.58
C ARG A 653 18.88 -34.57 15.06
N THR A 654 19.65 -35.50 14.52
CA THR A 654 19.62 -35.86 13.09
C THR A 654 18.21 -36.26 12.66
N ARG A 655 17.69 -35.59 11.62
CA ARG A 655 16.36 -35.79 11.02
C ARG A 655 16.45 -35.65 9.51
N PRO A 656 15.48 -36.23 8.75
CA PRO A 656 15.34 -35.85 7.36
C PRO A 656 14.97 -34.37 7.26
N ALA A 657 15.72 -33.62 6.47
CA ALA A 657 15.43 -32.23 6.22
C ALA A 657 15.40 -31.94 4.72
N THR A 658 14.47 -31.10 4.30
CA THR A 658 14.37 -30.65 2.90
C THR A 658 14.44 -29.13 2.83
N LEU A 659 15.22 -28.62 1.89
CA LEU A 659 15.27 -27.22 1.53
C LEU A 659 14.70 -27.08 0.12
N SER A 660 13.53 -26.48 -0.02
CA SER A 660 12.81 -26.40 -1.29
C SER A 660 12.68 -24.95 -1.74
N THR A 661 12.83 -24.69 -3.04
CA THR A 661 12.58 -23.38 -3.61
C THR A 661 11.10 -23.03 -3.53
N SER A 662 10.78 -21.78 -3.18
CA SER A 662 9.45 -21.25 -3.36
C SER A 662 9.29 -20.71 -4.80
N SER A 663 8.11 -20.86 -5.37
CA SER A 663 7.75 -20.24 -6.64
C SER A 663 7.68 -18.71 -6.57
N ARG A 664 7.74 -18.14 -5.37
CA ARG A 664 7.67 -16.70 -5.14
C ARG A 664 9.05 -16.12 -4.99
N THR A 665 9.39 -15.20 -5.89
CA THR A 665 10.57 -14.35 -5.76
C THR A 665 10.37 -13.39 -4.61
N TYR A 666 11.38 -13.30 -3.75
CA TYR A 666 11.41 -12.37 -2.63
C TYR A 666 11.63 -10.92 -3.08
N LEU A 667 12.47 -10.72 -4.11
CA LEU A 667 12.74 -9.42 -4.72
C LEU A 667 12.36 -9.41 -6.20
N ARG A 668 11.96 -8.25 -6.72
CA ARG A 668 11.67 -8.05 -8.14
C ARG A 668 12.88 -8.34 -9.04
N ASN A 669 14.10 -8.08 -8.56
CA ASN A 669 15.34 -8.38 -9.29
C ASN A 669 15.75 -9.85 -9.25
N ALA A 670 14.95 -10.72 -8.64
CA ALA A 670 15.17 -12.17 -8.49
C ALA A 670 16.50 -12.56 -7.80
N ARG A 671 17.25 -11.63 -7.20
CA ARG A 671 18.51 -11.93 -6.51
C ARG A 671 18.32 -12.69 -5.20
N ARG A 672 17.25 -12.40 -4.48
CA ARG A 672 16.89 -13.09 -3.23
C ARG A 672 15.65 -13.92 -3.44
N ARG A 673 15.66 -15.16 -2.94
CA ARG A 673 14.52 -16.08 -3.02
C ARG A 673 14.23 -16.72 -1.69
N ILE A 674 12.96 -17.03 -1.47
CA ILE A 674 12.55 -17.83 -0.33
C ILE A 674 12.80 -19.29 -0.64
N HIS A 675 13.52 -19.95 0.26
CA HIS A 675 13.70 -21.38 0.32
C HIS A 675 13.08 -21.88 1.60
N VAL A 676 12.21 -22.86 1.51
CA VAL A 676 11.50 -23.36 2.67
C VAL A 676 12.22 -24.60 3.21
N LEU A 677 12.80 -24.46 4.39
CA LEU A 677 13.35 -25.57 5.15
C LEU A 677 12.21 -26.28 5.87
N ARG A 678 12.10 -27.62 5.67
CA ARG A 678 11.12 -28.47 6.34
C ARG A 678 11.83 -29.58 7.08
N ILE A 679 11.44 -29.79 8.35
CA ILE A 679 12.02 -30.76 9.27
C ILE A 679 10.89 -31.55 9.90
N PRO A 680 10.58 -32.76 9.42
CA PRO A 680 9.60 -33.67 10.06
C PRO A 680 10.03 -34.06 11.47
N HIS A 681 9.07 -34.16 12.39
CA HIS A 681 9.29 -34.57 13.76
C HIS A 681 8.08 -35.34 14.36
N ASP A 682 8.33 -36.10 15.42
CA ASP A 682 7.41 -36.97 16.11
C ASP A 682 6.70 -36.34 17.32
N GLY A 683 6.39 -35.04 17.22
CA GLY A 683 5.68 -34.30 18.26
C GLY A 683 6.54 -33.34 19.06
N ARG A 684 7.88 -33.44 18.99
CA ARG A 684 8.77 -32.49 19.67
C ARG A 684 9.97 -32.16 18.78
N ILE A 685 10.28 -30.85 18.75
CA ILE A 685 11.50 -30.35 18.12
C ILE A 685 11.97 -29.06 18.82
N VAL A 686 13.26 -28.86 18.86
CA VAL A 686 13.89 -27.58 19.21
C VAL A 686 14.71 -27.15 18.00
N VAL A 687 14.45 -25.95 17.49
CA VAL A 687 15.21 -25.35 16.40
C VAL A 687 15.82 -24.06 16.90
N GLU A 688 17.11 -23.90 16.69
CA GLU A 688 17.87 -22.68 16.98
C GLU A 688 18.34 -22.04 15.68
N ILE A 689 18.13 -20.72 15.54
CA ILE A 689 18.74 -19.91 14.49
C ILE A 689 19.74 -18.98 15.19
N ALA A 690 21.03 -19.22 14.98
CA ALA A 690 22.13 -18.43 15.53
C ALA A 690 22.78 -17.57 14.44
N LEU A 691 23.13 -16.34 14.80
CA LEU A 691 23.73 -15.33 13.93
C LEU A 691 25.10 -14.90 14.51
N SER A 692 26.17 -15.06 13.73
CA SER A 692 27.54 -14.76 14.15
C SER A 692 28.35 -14.06 13.06
#